data_bd52ffc53998a531217a0d527a6dbbf9
#
_entry.id   bd52ffc53998a531217a0d527a6dbbf9
#
_cell.length_a   1.000
_cell.length_b   1.000
_cell.length_c   1.000
_cell.angle_alpha   90.00
_cell.angle_beta   90.00
_cell.angle_gamma   90.00
#
_symmetry.space_group_name_H-M   'P 1'
#
loop_
_entity.id
_entity.type
_entity.pdbx_description
1 polymer ?
#
loop_
_entity_poly.entity_id
_entity_poly.type
_entity_poly.pdbx_seq_one_letter_code
_entity_poly.pdbx_strand_id
1 'polypeptide(L)'
;MQSGKVRLAAHASLLALALAIPPGVAAAQTGPAEVEELVVTARKRDEALIDVPFSVAAQSEAVMRSRGVTNIEDLSRTVAGFSVQNLGPGQSQVAIRGISAGQIVRDQPGVKEQVGVYLDESVISLSLFTPDLDLFDLNRVEVLRGPQGTLYGSGSLSGTVRYITNQPDPSGFEAVAEATLSKIQGGDVGGELKGAVNIPFGETAALRVTAYATEFAGFIDAVQPDGSVRSDVNDGTRRGVRAALRFQPTENLTITPRVIYQTIDVDGFNRVDIYNVLGNEFTTTRPRVRLGGLKQFTQFQEKFEDDFFLADLNIAYDLGAVELTSVSSFTDRDVLVYRDATALTGSITGGSIGLPPAVYTLDAPLIDTTDVKSFTQEVRLSSDTEGPLSWVAGVFYSDIDRDYSQDLQVAGFEALTGIPTAGPAAPRDSLYYSTVPYKQKQFAVFGEATYSVTERLDITAGLRWSDYKEDRELTFDGIFAERTIAVPGETKADAWAPRVIIAYEATDDITFNAQASKGFRLGGINDPLNRPLCTPADFATFDALSEPTFGNETVWNYEAGMKARLGGGAGSLTLAGFYADIKNLQATIDAGSCSSRVIVNVPKAKSVGFDAEFAYRLSDNFDVAASASYNDAKLTSSVVDAAGAPIQGLADGNRLPTVPKFQTSFSVGYTREVSPGIDAFANLTAQHVGKRFTQISDQESNPRTVPLFPNIGAGTASSLVFPLELPSYEIINLRLGVRGEDWEAAAFVNNLGDERAWLSIDRERGLRARYGFQTNAPRTYGVTIRKSY
;
A
#
# COMPACT_ATOMS: atom_id res chain seq x y z
N MET A 1 -13.99 -18.43 -24.96
CA MET A 1 -14.86 -17.59 -25.80
C MET A 1 -16.33 -17.53 -25.34
N GLN A 2 -16.76 -18.25 -24.31
CA GLN A 2 -18.16 -18.22 -23.83
C GLN A 2 -18.38 -17.43 -22.52
N SER A 3 -17.33 -17.09 -21.77
CA SER A 3 -17.48 -16.35 -20.49
C SER A 3 -17.68 -14.82 -20.65
N GLY A 4 -17.09 -14.20 -21.66
CA GLY A 4 -17.19 -12.75 -21.84
C GLY A 4 -18.59 -12.23 -22.24
N LYS A 5 -19.42 -13.06 -22.91
CA LYS A 5 -20.75 -12.62 -23.33
C LYS A 5 -21.82 -12.61 -22.21
N VAL A 6 -21.62 -13.41 -21.16
CA VAL A 6 -22.56 -13.46 -20.02
C VAL A 6 -22.29 -12.28 -19.06
N ARG A 7 -21.05 -11.82 -18.94
CA ARG A 7 -20.67 -10.70 -18.06
C ARG A 7 -21.23 -9.34 -18.55
N LEU A 8 -21.20 -9.09 -19.86
CA LEU A 8 -21.73 -7.83 -20.43
C LEU A 8 -23.26 -7.69 -20.27
N ALA A 9 -24.01 -8.80 -20.28
CA ALA A 9 -25.46 -8.77 -20.11
C ALA A 9 -25.91 -8.45 -18.67
N ALA A 10 -25.11 -8.82 -17.65
CA ALA A 10 -25.38 -8.48 -16.26
C ALA A 10 -25.17 -6.97 -15.97
N HIS A 11 -24.16 -6.35 -16.61
CA HIS A 11 -23.89 -4.93 -16.45
C HIS A 11 -24.95 -4.03 -17.12
N ALA A 12 -25.50 -4.44 -18.26
CA ALA A 12 -26.56 -3.69 -18.91
C ALA A 12 -27.87 -3.65 -18.10
N SER A 13 -28.14 -4.69 -17.30
CA SER A 13 -29.33 -4.78 -16.45
C SER A 13 -29.25 -3.91 -15.19
N LEU A 14 -28.04 -3.68 -14.64
CA LEU A 14 -27.81 -2.79 -13.49
C LEU A 14 -27.82 -1.30 -13.90
N LEU A 15 -27.36 -0.97 -15.11
CA LEU A 15 -27.45 0.40 -15.65
C LEU A 15 -28.90 0.86 -15.81
N ALA A 16 -29.82 -0.05 -16.12
CA ALA A 16 -31.24 0.26 -16.26
C ALA A 16 -31.94 0.53 -14.93
N LEU A 17 -31.43 0.01 -13.81
CA LEU A 17 -32.00 0.22 -12.47
C LEU A 17 -31.59 1.60 -11.89
N ALA A 18 -30.39 2.09 -12.20
CA ALA A 18 -29.89 3.38 -11.70
C ALA A 18 -30.60 4.60 -12.34
N LEU A 19 -31.28 4.41 -13.48
CA LEU A 19 -31.98 5.47 -14.20
C LEU A 19 -33.49 5.58 -13.83
N ALA A 20 -34.01 4.73 -12.94
CA ALA A 20 -35.43 4.62 -12.67
C ALA A 20 -35.91 5.26 -11.34
N ILE A 21 -35.06 6.04 -10.64
CA ILE A 21 -35.43 6.70 -9.39
C ILE A 21 -36.08 8.06 -9.72
N PRO A 22 -37.30 8.38 -9.21
CA PRO A 22 -37.94 9.66 -9.48
C PRO A 22 -37.26 10.82 -8.77
N PRO A 23 -37.22 12.02 -9.34
CA PRO A 23 -36.58 13.20 -8.72
C PRO A 23 -37.42 13.71 -7.53
N GLY A 24 -36.84 13.68 -6.35
CA GLY A 24 -37.32 14.39 -5.17
C GLY A 24 -36.40 15.60 -4.92
N VAL A 25 -36.96 16.77 -4.77
CA VAL A 25 -36.28 18.06 -4.72
C VAL A 25 -35.54 18.23 -3.39
N ALA A 26 -34.23 18.37 -3.44
CA ALA A 26 -33.45 19.05 -2.41
C ALA A 26 -32.58 20.12 -3.10
N ALA A 27 -32.74 21.37 -2.69
CA ALA A 27 -31.97 22.48 -3.24
C ALA A 27 -30.59 22.53 -2.58
N ALA A 28 -29.53 22.27 -3.34
CA ALA A 28 -28.17 22.52 -2.91
C ALA A 28 -27.84 24.01 -3.05
N GLN A 29 -27.22 24.60 -2.03
CA GLN A 29 -26.76 25.99 -2.03
C GLN A 29 -25.52 26.12 -2.91
N THR A 30 -25.65 26.90 -3.98
CA THR A 30 -24.53 27.38 -4.81
C THR A 30 -23.99 28.68 -4.22
N GLY A 31 -23.02 28.58 -3.29
CA GLY A 31 -22.10 29.68 -2.97
C GLY A 31 -20.83 29.55 -3.84
N PRO A 32 -20.10 30.65 -4.11
CA PRO A 32 -18.79 30.54 -4.74
C PRO A 32 -17.93 29.65 -3.83
N ALA A 33 -17.41 28.56 -4.39
CA ALA A 33 -16.58 27.62 -3.63
C ALA A 33 -15.30 28.35 -3.19
N GLU A 34 -15.27 28.83 -1.95
CA GLU A 34 -14.02 29.09 -1.23
C GLU A 34 -13.18 27.82 -1.35
N VAL A 35 -11.85 27.94 -1.30
CA VAL A 35 -11.00 26.76 -1.07
C VAL A 35 -11.47 26.23 0.28
N GLU A 36 -12.25 25.15 0.25
CA GLU A 36 -12.93 24.59 1.41
C GLU A 36 -11.87 24.34 2.48
N GLU A 37 -12.01 24.94 3.63
CA GLU A 37 -11.09 24.76 4.74
C GLU A 37 -11.23 23.32 5.23
N LEU A 38 -10.34 22.46 4.74
CA LEU A 38 -10.41 21.02 4.99
C LEU A 38 -10.10 20.75 6.45
N VAL A 39 -11.08 20.28 7.19
CA VAL A 39 -10.93 19.81 8.57
C VAL A 39 -10.32 18.41 8.54
N VAL A 40 -9.33 18.15 9.38
CA VAL A 40 -8.65 16.87 9.54
C VAL A 40 -8.67 16.41 11.00
N THR A 41 -8.50 15.11 11.23
CA THR A 41 -8.48 14.52 12.58
C THR A 41 -7.11 13.92 12.93
N ALA A 42 -6.05 14.52 12.41
CA ALA A 42 -4.67 14.05 12.50
C ALA A 42 -4.15 13.90 13.94
N ARG A 43 -4.67 14.66 14.90
CA ARG A 43 -4.32 14.59 16.32
C ARG A 43 -5.45 14.02 17.20
N LYS A 44 -6.33 13.18 16.61
CA LYS A 44 -7.48 12.59 17.31
C LYS A 44 -8.50 13.64 17.78
N ARG A 45 -8.54 14.80 17.13
CA ARG A 45 -9.49 15.90 17.31
C ARG A 45 -9.65 16.66 15.99
N ASP A 46 -10.78 17.32 15.80
CA ASP A 46 -11.04 18.13 14.60
C ASP A 46 -10.21 19.40 14.60
N GLU A 47 -9.45 19.61 13.52
CA GLU A 47 -8.60 20.80 13.33
C GLU A 47 -8.60 21.17 11.85
N ALA A 48 -8.56 22.46 11.51
CA ALA A 48 -8.31 22.85 10.12
C ALA A 48 -6.91 22.37 9.67
N LEU A 49 -6.80 21.87 8.44
CA LEU A 49 -5.53 21.35 7.90
C LEU A 49 -4.37 22.33 8.04
N ILE A 50 -4.66 23.63 7.89
CA ILE A 50 -3.65 24.70 8.00
C ILE A 50 -3.13 24.85 9.43
N ASP A 51 -3.95 24.54 10.44
CA ASP A 51 -3.62 24.76 11.86
C ASP A 51 -2.90 23.54 12.47
N VAL A 52 -2.89 22.38 11.78
CA VAL A 52 -2.14 21.22 12.26
C VAL A 52 -0.64 21.54 12.28
N PRO A 53 0.07 21.46 13.42
CA PRO A 53 1.43 21.97 13.56
C PRO A 53 2.53 21.00 13.10
N PHE A 54 2.30 20.23 12.04
CA PHE A 54 3.27 19.38 11.36
C PHE A 54 2.81 19.07 9.93
N SER A 55 3.64 18.37 9.17
CA SER A 55 3.38 18.07 7.77
C SER A 55 2.28 17.03 7.61
N VAL A 56 1.13 17.44 7.11
CA VAL A 56 -0.04 16.61 6.75
C VAL A 56 -0.52 17.01 5.37
N ALA A 57 -0.81 16.02 4.53
CA ALA A 57 -1.59 16.21 3.32
C ALA A 57 -2.98 15.62 3.51
N ALA A 58 -4.00 16.26 2.96
CA ALA A 58 -5.33 15.71 2.91
C ALA A 58 -5.96 16.00 1.53
N GLN A 59 -6.65 15.01 0.99
CA GLN A 59 -7.36 15.12 -0.29
C GLN A 59 -8.81 14.69 -0.12
N SER A 60 -9.75 15.60 -0.41
CA SER A 60 -11.17 15.28 -0.42
C SER A 60 -11.55 14.40 -1.61
N GLU A 61 -12.70 13.70 -1.52
CA GLU A 61 -13.24 12.91 -2.63
C GLU A 61 -13.33 13.71 -3.93
N ALA A 62 -13.80 14.96 -3.85
CA ALA A 62 -13.94 15.84 -5.00
C ALA A 62 -12.59 16.11 -5.68
N VAL A 63 -11.53 16.38 -4.90
CA VAL A 63 -10.17 16.60 -5.41
C VAL A 63 -9.61 15.31 -6.03
N MET A 64 -9.75 14.18 -5.36
CA MET A 64 -9.30 12.88 -5.88
C MET A 64 -9.99 12.55 -7.20
N ARG A 65 -11.31 12.69 -7.26
CA ARG A 65 -12.10 12.44 -8.47
C ARG A 65 -11.71 13.39 -9.62
N SER A 66 -11.52 14.67 -9.37
CA SER A 66 -11.11 15.64 -10.40
C SER A 66 -9.76 15.29 -11.01
N ARG A 67 -8.85 14.71 -10.23
CA ARG A 67 -7.51 14.31 -10.66
C ARG A 67 -7.44 12.88 -11.21
N GLY A 68 -8.55 12.13 -11.19
CA GLY A 68 -8.59 10.73 -11.63
C GLY A 68 -7.85 9.78 -10.69
N VAL A 69 -7.81 10.08 -9.40
CA VAL A 69 -7.25 9.21 -8.35
C VAL A 69 -8.29 8.15 -7.99
N THR A 70 -7.98 6.89 -8.26
CA THR A 70 -8.91 5.75 -8.05
C THR A 70 -8.40 4.72 -7.05
N ASN A 71 -7.11 4.78 -6.71
CA ASN A 71 -6.45 3.85 -5.81
C ASN A 71 -5.29 4.53 -5.06
N ILE A 72 -4.68 3.82 -4.13
CA ILE A 72 -3.59 4.34 -3.29
C ILE A 72 -2.31 4.68 -4.09
N GLU A 73 -2.05 4.00 -5.22
CA GLU A 73 -0.92 4.32 -6.08
C GLU A 73 -1.11 5.67 -6.78
N ASP A 74 -2.32 5.92 -7.34
CA ASP A 74 -2.64 7.22 -7.92
C ASP A 74 -2.52 8.33 -6.89
N LEU A 75 -3.02 8.09 -5.66
CA LEU A 75 -2.88 9.02 -4.54
C LEU A 75 -1.41 9.32 -4.25
N SER A 76 -0.54 8.30 -4.21
CA SER A 76 0.87 8.46 -3.90
C SER A 76 1.60 9.38 -4.89
N ARG A 77 1.15 9.41 -6.14
CA ARG A 77 1.73 10.29 -7.17
C ARG A 77 1.31 11.75 -7.02
N THR A 78 0.24 12.04 -6.25
CA THR A 78 -0.27 13.40 -6.03
C THR A 78 0.14 13.99 -4.68
N VAL A 79 0.58 13.17 -3.74
CA VAL A 79 0.96 13.58 -2.38
C VAL A 79 2.48 13.58 -2.24
N ALA A 80 3.07 14.71 -1.83
CA ALA A 80 4.51 14.85 -1.63
C ALA A 80 5.03 13.87 -0.57
N GLY A 81 6.19 13.24 -0.82
CA GLY A 81 6.87 12.35 0.13
C GLY A 81 6.18 11.01 0.38
N PHE A 82 5.07 10.72 -0.30
CA PHE A 82 4.36 9.47 -0.23
C PHE A 82 4.66 8.62 -1.47
N SER A 83 5.01 7.36 -1.28
CA SER A 83 5.30 6.43 -2.37
C SER A 83 4.66 5.07 -2.11
N VAL A 84 4.26 4.41 -3.19
CA VAL A 84 3.67 3.07 -3.17
C VAL A 84 4.49 2.14 -4.05
N GLN A 85 4.82 0.98 -3.52
CA GLN A 85 5.28 -0.15 -4.29
C GLN A 85 4.06 -0.96 -4.68
N ASN A 86 3.66 -0.89 -5.94
CA ASN A 86 2.55 -1.64 -6.49
C ASN A 86 3.03 -2.95 -7.11
N LEU A 87 2.49 -4.08 -6.67
CA LEU A 87 2.75 -5.42 -7.19
C LEU A 87 1.52 -5.99 -7.94
N GLY A 88 0.46 -5.21 -8.07
CA GLY A 88 -0.82 -5.56 -8.65
C GLY A 88 -1.98 -5.14 -7.73
N PRO A 89 -3.24 -5.26 -8.17
CA PRO A 89 -4.39 -4.99 -7.32
C PRO A 89 -4.32 -5.78 -6.01
N GLY A 90 -4.58 -5.11 -4.89
CA GLY A 90 -4.53 -5.69 -3.55
C GLY A 90 -3.12 -5.91 -2.98
N GLN A 91 -2.07 -5.76 -3.77
CA GLN A 91 -0.69 -6.07 -3.36
C GLN A 91 0.19 -4.82 -3.33
N SER A 92 -0.15 -3.87 -2.48
CA SER A 92 0.58 -2.62 -2.37
C SER A 92 1.28 -2.50 -1.01
N GLN A 93 2.41 -1.78 -1.02
CA GLN A 93 3.09 -1.33 0.19
C GLN A 93 3.40 0.14 0.10
N VAL A 94 3.24 0.80 1.23
CA VAL A 94 3.41 2.24 1.33
C VAL A 94 4.71 2.60 2.05
N ALA A 95 5.33 3.71 1.63
CA ALA A 95 6.48 4.31 2.29
C ALA A 95 6.33 5.83 2.32
N ILE A 96 6.81 6.46 3.38
CA ILE A 96 6.77 7.90 3.56
C ILE A 96 8.19 8.41 3.82
N ARG A 97 8.57 9.52 3.13
CA ARG A 97 9.85 10.21 3.29
C ARG A 97 11.07 9.30 3.10
N GLY A 98 10.96 8.33 2.22
CA GLY A 98 12.06 7.47 1.86
C GLY A 98 12.40 6.35 2.83
N ILE A 99 11.65 6.18 3.89
CA ILE A 99 11.85 5.08 4.84
C ILE A 99 11.17 3.84 4.29
N SER A 100 11.94 2.85 3.87
CA SER A 100 11.47 1.61 3.26
C SER A 100 12.33 0.41 3.64
N ALA A 101 11.69 -0.73 3.91
CA ALA A 101 12.35 -1.98 4.29
C ALA A 101 12.86 -2.81 3.10
N GLY A 102 12.44 -2.49 1.89
CA GLY A 102 12.75 -3.27 0.68
C GLY A 102 11.50 -3.84 0.01
N GLN A 103 11.74 -4.66 -0.99
CA GLN A 103 10.66 -5.31 -1.74
C GLN A 103 10.03 -6.44 -0.95
N ILE A 104 8.71 -6.46 -0.90
CA ILE A 104 7.90 -7.58 -0.45
C ILE A 104 7.06 -8.04 -1.64
N VAL A 105 7.21 -9.29 -2.06
CA VAL A 105 6.51 -9.85 -3.24
C VAL A 105 5.42 -10.85 -2.87
N ARG A 106 5.26 -11.12 -1.60
CA ARG A 106 4.24 -11.98 -1.01
C ARG A 106 4.18 -11.69 0.48
N ASP A 107 3.26 -12.30 1.18
CA ASP A 107 3.25 -12.18 2.64
C ASP A 107 4.58 -12.68 3.24
N GLN A 108 5.13 -11.88 4.13
CA GLN A 108 6.36 -12.19 4.87
C GLN A 108 6.12 -11.90 6.35
N PRO A 109 5.73 -12.90 7.15
CA PRO A 109 5.33 -12.72 8.53
C PRO A 109 6.33 -11.97 9.41
N GLY A 110 7.63 -12.03 9.07
CA GLY A 110 8.68 -11.30 9.79
C GLY A 110 8.67 -9.80 9.56
N VAL A 111 8.11 -9.31 8.45
CA VAL A 111 8.13 -7.89 8.09
C VAL A 111 6.95 -7.16 8.73
N LYS A 112 7.23 -6.15 9.54
CA LYS A 112 6.22 -5.28 10.15
C LYS A 112 6.02 -4.01 9.31
N GLU A 113 4.89 -3.33 9.52
CA GLU A 113 4.57 -2.07 8.84
C GLU A 113 5.52 -0.95 9.24
N GLN A 114 5.76 -0.04 8.30
CA GLN A 114 6.47 1.22 8.53
C GLN A 114 5.53 2.43 8.49
N VAL A 115 4.38 2.27 7.85
CA VAL A 115 3.32 3.26 7.75
C VAL A 115 2.04 2.64 8.30
N GLY A 116 1.46 3.27 9.32
CA GLY A 116 0.17 2.87 9.86
C GLY A 116 -0.94 3.21 8.87
N VAL A 117 -1.86 2.29 8.62
CA VAL A 117 -3.02 2.52 7.75
C VAL A 117 -4.29 2.34 8.55
N TYR A 118 -5.16 3.34 8.48
CA TYR A 118 -6.39 3.41 9.24
C TYR A 118 -7.59 3.63 8.34
N LEU A 119 -8.71 3.05 8.72
CA LEU A 119 -10.01 3.40 8.20
C LEU A 119 -10.82 4.04 9.32
N ASP A 120 -11.06 5.36 9.20
CA ASP A 120 -11.47 6.24 10.30
C ASP A 120 -10.56 6.07 11.54
N GLU A 121 -11.04 5.42 12.61
CA GLU A 121 -10.27 5.19 13.82
C GLU A 121 -9.72 3.76 13.94
N SER A 122 -10.12 2.83 13.03
CA SER A 122 -9.74 1.42 13.08
C SER A 122 -8.44 1.16 12.36
N VAL A 123 -7.52 0.42 13.00
CA VAL A 123 -6.25 -0.02 12.38
C VAL A 123 -6.56 -1.11 11.35
N ILE A 124 -6.12 -0.93 10.11
CA ILE A 124 -6.26 -1.91 9.02
C ILE A 124 -4.92 -2.41 8.47
N SER A 125 -3.80 -1.86 8.93
CA SER A 125 -2.46 -2.39 8.65
C SER A 125 -2.17 -3.55 9.59
N LEU A 126 -1.88 -4.75 9.05
CA LEU A 126 -1.77 -6.01 9.77
C LEU A 126 -0.47 -6.77 9.47
N SER A 127 0.63 -6.07 9.22
CA SER A 127 1.92 -6.68 8.80
C SER A 127 1.77 -7.55 7.55
N LEU A 128 0.99 -7.09 6.59
CA LEU A 128 0.59 -7.74 5.36
C LEU A 128 0.58 -6.68 4.25
N PHE A 129 0.18 -7.02 3.05
CA PHE A 129 -0.12 -6.01 2.03
C PHE A 129 -1.12 -4.98 2.55
N THR A 130 -0.87 -3.70 2.28
CA THR A 130 -1.85 -2.64 2.59
C THR A 130 -3.17 -2.96 1.90
N PRO A 131 -4.32 -2.99 2.61
CA PRO A 131 -5.61 -3.22 1.98
C PRO A 131 -5.88 -2.18 0.89
N ASP A 132 -6.22 -2.62 -0.32
CA ASP A 132 -6.56 -1.75 -1.46
C ASP A 132 -8.07 -1.44 -1.44
N LEU A 133 -8.47 -0.52 -0.56
CA LEU A 133 -9.85 -0.10 -0.42
C LEU A 133 -10.29 0.78 -1.59
N ASP A 134 -11.56 0.62 -2.00
CA ASP A 134 -12.15 1.56 -2.96
C ASP A 134 -12.32 2.94 -2.33
N LEU A 135 -11.89 3.98 -3.07
CA LEU A 135 -11.89 5.37 -2.59
C LEU A 135 -13.24 6.09 -2.77
N PHE A 136 -14.28 5.39 -3.26
CA PHE A 136 -15.61 5.96 -3.42
C PHE A 136 -16.29 6.22 -2.08
N ASP A 137 -17.00 7.34 -2.00
CA ASP A 137 -17.74 7.77 -0.80
C ASP A 137 -16.85 7.92 0.45
N LEU A 138 -15.60 8.31 0.26
CA LEU A 138 -14.75 8.83 1.32
C LEU A 138 -14.98 10.33 1.48
N ASN A 139 -14.88 10.85 2.69
CA ASN A 139 -14.80 12.27 2.94
C ASN A 139 -13.43 12.81 2.47
N ARG A 140 -12.37 12.12 2.87
CA ARG A 140 -10.99 12.45 2.51
C ARG A 140 -10.02 11.31 2.78
N VAL A 141 -8.81 11.45 2.25
CA VAL A 141 -7.65 10.65 2.68
C VAL A 141 -6.61 11.61 3.28
N GLU A 142 -6.14 11.29 4.48
CA GLU A 142 -5.10 12.04 5.19
C GLU A 142 -3.77 11.25 5.14
N VAL A 143 -2.66 11.94 4.84
CA VAL A 143 -1.30 11.40 4.90
C VAL A 143 -0.48 12.22 5.87
N LEU A 144 -0.24 11.66 7.05
CA LEU A 144 0.54 12.26 8.12
C LEU A 144 2.00 11.86 7.93
N ARG A 145 2.89 12.84 7.69
CA ARG A 145 4.29 12.59 7.40
C ARG A 145 5.15 12.67 8.66
N GLY A 146 6.19 11.82 8.69
CA GLY A 146 7.03 11.64 9.87
C GLY A 146 6.40 10.77 10.95
N PRO A 147 7.17 10.36 11.97
CA PRO A 147 6.72 9.43 13.00
C PRO A 147 5.47 9.91 13.74
N GLN A 148 4.45 9.05 13.75
CA GLN A 148 3.20 9.26 14.49
C GLN A 148 3.06 8.27 15.67
N GLY A 149 4.17 7.68 16.10
CA GLY A 149 4.20 6.64 17.14
C GLY A 149 3.54 7.04 18.46
N THR A 150 3.47 8.34 18.81
CA THR A 150 2.84 8.84 20.04
C THR A 150 1.34 8.56 20.08
N LEU A 151 0.60 8.92 19.03
CA LEU A 151 -0.87 8.73 18.99
C LEU A 151 -1.30 7.44 18.25
N TYR A 152 -0.51 6.99 17.26
CA TYR A 152 -0.88 5.89 16.38
C TYR A 152 -0.08 4.59 16.60
N GLY A 153 1.01 4.63 17.36
CA GLY A 153 1.71 3.42 17.82
C GLY A 153 2.74 2.85 16.83
N SER A 154 2.97 1.53 16.95
CA SER A 154 4.12 0.84 16.35
C SER A 154 4.15 0.80 14.83
N GLY A 155 3.01 0.70 14.17
CA GLY A 155 2.91 0.69 12.70
C GLY A 155 3.19 2.06 12.06
N SER A 156 3.31 3.15 12.83
CA SER A 156 3.44 4.53 12.32
C SER A 156 4.86 5.08 12.47
N LEU A 157 5.87 4.27 12.09
CA LEU A 157 7.29 4.60 12.17
C LEU A 157 7.66 5.81 11.29
N SER A 158 7.20 5.84 10.05
CA SER A 158 7.53 6.87 9.06
C SER A 158 6.35 7.79 8.74
N GLY A 159 5.15 7.41 9.14
CA GLY A 159 3.92 8.17 8.94
C GLY A 159 2.67 7.33 9.07
N THR A 160 1.54 7.94 8.75
CA THR A 160 0.21 7.31 8.82
C THR A 160 -0.64 7.73 7.63
N VAL A 161 -1.37 6.78 7.05
CA VAL A 161 -2.41 7.02 6.04
C VAL A 161 -3.77 6.74 6.68
N ARG A 162 -4.73 7.65 6.51
CA ARG A 162 -6.07 7.51 7.07
C ARG A 162 -7.11 7.72 5.97
N TYR A 163 -7.94 6.72 5.77
CA TYR A 163 -9.16 6.81 4.96
C TYR A 163 -10.29 7.26 5.88
N ILE A 164 -10.84 8.44 5.64
CA ILE A 164 -11.95 8.98 6.41
C ILE A 164 -13.21 8.85 5.58
N THR A 165 -14.19 8.08 6.09
CA THR A 165 -15.45 7.83 5.39
C THR A 165 -16.43 8.96 5.58
N ASN A 166 -17.37 9.12 4.62
CA ASN A 166 -18.55 9.95 4.87
C ASN A 166 -19.38 9.30 5.97
N GLN A 167 -19.69 10.08 7.01
CA GLN A 167 -20.44 9.59 8.15
C GLN A 167 -21.97 9.66 7.88
N PRO A 168 -22.77 8.79 8.51
CA PRO A 168 -24.23 8.90 8.44
C PRO A 168 -24.71 10.24 8.99
N ASP A 169 -25.59 10.94 8.24
CA ASP A 169 -26.10 12.26 8.57
C ASP A 169 -27.63 12.22 8.78
N PRO A 170 -28.11 12.52 9.97
CA PRO A 170 -29.56 12.59 10.25
C PRO A 170 -30.24 13.81 9.64
N SER A 171 -29.51 14.80 9.10
CA SER A 171 -30.10 16.04 8.58
C SER A 171 -30.89 15.87 7.29
N GLY A 172 -30.55 14.85 6.46
CA GLY A 172 -31.22 14.68 5.17
C GLY A 172 -30.95 13.34 4.48
N PHE A 173 -31.83 13.04 3.53
CA PHE A 173 -31.64 11.94 2.61
C PHE A 173 -30.65 12.35 1.52
N GLU A 174 -29.64 11.53 1.28
CA GLU A 174 -28.71 11.66 0.17
C GLU A 174 -28.53 10.33 -0.55
N ALA A 175 -28.38 10.37 -1.85
CA ALA A 175 -27.98 9.20 -2.63
C ALA A 175 -27.05 9.62 -3.77
N VAL A 176 -26.08 8.76 -4.08
CA VAL A 176 -25.20 8.95 -5.23
C VAL A 176 -25.01 7.63 -5.97
N ALA A 177 -25.03 7.71 -7.30
CA ALA A 177 -24.74 6.57 -8.18
C ALA A 177 -23.70 7.00 -9.23
N GLU A 178 -22.71 6.14 -9.47
CA GLU A 178 -21.64 6.38 -10.44
C GLU A 178 -21.42 5.13 -11.29
N ALA A 179 -21.26 5.33 -12.61
CA ALA A 179 -20.92 4.30 -13.56
C ALA A 179 -19.75 4.75 -14.42
N THR A 180 -18.72 3.91 -14.53
CA THR A 180 -17.55 4.15 -15.37
C THR A 180 -17.38 3.00 -16.35
N LEU A 181 -17.07 3.32 -17.61
CA LEU A 181 -16.64 2.36 -18.63
C LEU A 181 -15.28 2.82 -19.14
N SER A 182 -14.34 1.88 -19.21
CA SER A 182 -12.98 2.17 -19.66
C SER A 182 -12.46 1.12 -20.64
N LYS A 183 -11.48 1.51 -21.47
CA LYS A 183 -10.76 0.65 -22.41
C LYS A 183 -9.28 0.92 -22.33
N ILE A 184 -8.49 -0.12 -22.03
CA ILE A 184 -7.04 -0.05 -22.07
C ILE A 184 -6.57 -0.21 -23.52
N GLN A 185 -5.63 0.61 -23.95
CA GLN A 185 -5.00 0.51 -25.26
C GLN A 185 -4.19 -0.79 -25.37
N GLY A 186 -4.60 -1.68 -26.26
CA GLY A 186 -3.97 -3.00 -26.42
C GLY A 186 -4.35 -4.02 -25.36
N GLY A 187 -5.25 -3.68 -24.45
CA GLY A 187 -5.81 -4.56 -23.40
C GLY A 187 -7.34 -4.69 -23.54
N ASP A 188 -8.02 -5.03 -22.46
CA ASP A 188 -9.46 -5.28 -22.43
C ASP A 188 -10.28 -4.05 -21.99
N VAL A 189 -11.59 -4.24 -21.85
CA VAL A 189 -12.57 -3.27 -21.35
C VAL A 189 -12.79 -3.52 -19.86
N GLY A 190 -12.74 -2.47 -19.07
CA GLY A 190 -13.09 -2.48 -17.65
C GLY A 190 -14.29 -1.60 -17.36
N GLY A 191 -14.83 -1.71 -16.16
CA GLY A 191 -15.95 -0.89 -15.74
C GLY A 191 -16.14 -0.86 -14.22
N GLU A 192 -16.88 0.16 -13.77
CA GLU A 192 -17.19 0.34 -12.37
C GLU A 192 -18.65 0.74 -12.20
N LEU A 193 -19.29 0.19 -11.18
CA LEU A 193 -20.60 0.60 -10.70
C LEU A 193 -20.51 0.84 -9.21
N LYS A 194 -20.86 2.05 -8.76
CA LYS A 194 -20.73 2.48 -7.37
C LYS A 194 -21.97 3.23 -6.96
N GLY A 195 -22.36 3.08 -5.70
CA GLY A 195 -23.49 3.81 -5.14
C GLY A 195 -23.37 3.96 -3.64
N ALA A 196 -23.90 5.06 -3.12
CA ALA A 196 -24.04 5.29 -1.70
C ALA A 196 -25.43 5.89 -1.43
N VAL A 197 -25.99 5.59 -0.26
CA VAL A 197 -27.23 6.18 0.23
C VAL A 197 -27.12 6.50 1.70
N ASN A 198 -27.58 7.68 2.08
CA ASN A 198 -27.77 8.13 3.46
C ASN A 198 -29.27 8.21 3.77
N ILE A 199 -29.72 7.49 4.77
CA ILE A 199 -31.12 7.37 5.15
C ILE A 199 -31.28 7.89 6.59
N PRO A 200 -31.87 9.08 6.81
CA PRO A 200 -32.15 9.58 8.15
C PRO A 200 -33.32 8.84 8.80
N PHE A 201 -33.23 8.59 10.09
CA PHE A 201 -34.31 8.07 10.94
C PHE A 201 -34.66 9.09 12.05
N GLY A 202 -35.28 10.18 11.66
CA GLY A 202 -35.48 11.33 12.52
C GLY A 202 -34.17 12.13 12.72
N GLU A 203 -34.13 12.92 13.79
CA GLU A 203 -33.01 13.85 14.06
C GLU A 203 -31.81 13.19 14.76
N THR A 204 -31.99 11.95 15.27
CA THR A 204 -31.02 11.30 16.15
C THR A 204 -30.34 10.08 15.54
N ALA A 205 -30.76 9.64 14.35
CA ALA A 205 -30.16 8.47 13.74
C ALA A 205 -30.13 8.57 12.22
N ALA A 206 -29.09 7.99 11.61
CA ALA A 206 -29.02 7.81 10.17
C ALA A 206 -28.20 6.55 9.83
N LEU A 207 -28.54 5.94 8.71
CA LEU A 207 -27.81 4.82 8.12
C LEU A 207 -27.18 5.29 6.82
N ARG A 208 -25.87 5.08 6.65
CA ARG A 208 -25.19 5.23 5.36
C ARG A 208 -24.73 3.87 4.85
N VAL A 209 -25.08 3.57 3.61
CA VAL A 209 -24.68 2.33 2.92
C VAL A 209 -24.02 2.68 1.62
N THR A 210 -22.84 2.12 1.39
CA THR A 210 -22.04 2.26 0.17
C THR A 210 -21.82 0.88 -0.42
N ALA A 211 -21.97 0.72 -1.73
CA ALA A 211 -21.67 -0.52 -2.45
C ALA A 211 -20.94 -0.21 -3.76
N TYR A 212 -20.03 -1.08 -4.14
CA TYR A 212 -19.26 -0.94 -5.37
C TYR A 212 -18.89 -2.27 -6.00
N ALA A 213 -18.75 -2.25 -7.32
CA ALA A 213 -18.25 -3.35 -8.13
C ALA A 213 -17.35 -2.78 -9.24
N THR A 214 -16.13 -3.28 -9.31
CA THR A 214 -15.12 -2.91 -10.31
C THR A 214 -14.70 -4.15 -11.08
N GLU A 215 -14.66 -4.07 -12.40
CA GLU A 215 -14.05 -5.05 -13.31
C GLU A 215 -12.74 -4.44 -13.79
N PHE A 216 -11.61 -5.00 -13.36
CA PHE A 216 -10.28 -4.59 -13.81
C PHE A 216 -10.04 -5.13 -15.22
N ALA A 217 -9.69 -4.25 -16.15
CA ALA A 217 -9.29 -4.66 -17.49
C ALA A 217 -7.88 -5.27 -17.47
N GLY A 218 -7.73 -6.43 -18.07
CA GLY A 218 -6.43 -7.03 -18.32
C GLY A 218 -5.67 -6.33 -19.47
N PHE A 219 -4.34 -6.47 -19.46
CA PHE A 219 -3.46 -5.89 -20.48
C PHE A 219 -2.11 -6.61 -20.62
N ILE A 220 -1.91 -7.70 -19.88
CA ILE A 220 -0.70 -8.53 -19.95
C ILE A 220 -1.04 -9.85 -20.64
N ASP A 221 -0.25 -10.21 -21.64
CA ASP A 221 -0.35 -11.49 -22.32
C ASP A 221 0.57 -12.53 -21.67
N ALA A 222 0.09 -13.75 -21.47
CA ALA A 222 0.90 -14.87 -21.01
C ALA A 222 1.25 -15.84 -22.15
N VAL A 223 2.54 -15.96 -22.44
CA VAL A 223 3.06 -16.95 -23.36
C VAL A 223 3.16 -18.29 -22.65
N GLN A 224 2.62 -19.34 -23.27
CA GLN A 224 2.58 -20.70 -22.74
C GLN A 224 3.76 -21.55 -23.24
N PRO A 225 4.06 -22.71 -22.61
CA PRO A 225 5.13 -23.60 -23.04
C PRO A 225 5.06 -24.11 -24.47
N ASP A 226 3.87 -24.19 -25.07
CA ASP A 226 3.65 -24.59 -26.47
C ASP A 226 3.78 -23.42 -27.45
N GLY A 227 4.00 -22.18 -26.95
CA GLY A 227 4.08 -20.96 -27.73
C GLY A 227 2.72 -20.29 -27.95
N SER A 228 1.60 -20.87 -27.50
CA SER A 228 0.32 -20.20 -27.50
C SER A 228 0.31 -19.00 -26.54
N VAL A 229 -0.65 -18.07 -26.72
CA VAL A 229 -0.77 -16.87 -25.93
C VAL A 229 -2.16 -16.80 -25.31
N ARG A 230 -2.22 -16.64 -24.00
CA ARG A 230 -3.43 -16.22 -23.28
C ARG A 230 -3.37 -14.71 -23.15
N SER A 231 -4.36 -14.01 -23.69
CA SER A 231 -4.42 -12.55 -23.64
C SER A 231 -4.99 -12.06 -22.32
N ASP A 232 -4.54 -10.85 -21.92
CA ASP A 232 -5.13 -10.04 -20.86
C ASP A 232 -5.26 -10.77 -19.51
N VAL A 233 -4.23 -11.59 -19.13
CA VAL A 233 -4.27 -12.52 -17.97
C VAL A 233 -4.27 -11.85 -16.61
N ASN A 234 -4.18 -10.54 -16.53
CA ASN A 234 -4.19 -9.77 -15.28
C ASN A 234 -5.50 -9.00 -15.08
N ASP A 235 -6.59 -9.51 -15.64
CA ASP A 235 -7.94 -9.03 -15.35
C ASP A 235 -8.41 -9.50 -13.95
N GLY A 236 -9.53 -8.95 -13.48
CA GLY A 236 -10.06 -9.33 -12.17
C GLY A 236 -11.21 -8.46 -11.72
N THR A 237 -11.65 -8.68 -10.50
CA THR A 237 -12.78 -7.94 -9.91
C THR A 237 -12.47 -7.43 -8.52
N ARG A 238 -13.09 -6.30 -8.14
CA ARG A 238 -13.23 -5.84 -6.76
C ARG A 238 -14.70 -5.57 -6.47
N ARG A 239 -15.19 -6.07 -5.36
CA ARG A 239 -16.57 -5.86 -4.93
C ARG A 239 -16.60 -5.59 -3.44
N GLY A 240 -17.45 -4.67 -3.01
CA GLY A 240 -17.53 -4.37 -1.60
C GLY A 240 -18.80 -3.66 -1.20
N VAL A 241 -19.05 -3.72 0.11
CA VAL A 241 -20.13 -3.02 0.77
C VAL A 241 -19.63 -2.45 2.09
N ARG A 242 -20.06 -1.23 2.42
CA ARG A 242 -19.82 -0.57 3.69
C ARG A 242 -21.16 -0.07 4.23
N ALA A 243 -21.45 -0.34 5.50
CA ALA A 243 -22.63 0.18 6.17
C ALA A 243 -22.23 0.76 7.54
N ALA A 244 -22.68 1.95 7.83
CA ALA A 244 -22.50 2.62 9.12
C ALA A 244 -23.84 3.15 9.61
N LEU A 245 -24.13 2.96 10.90
CA LEU A 245 -25.29 3.52 11.56
C LEU A 245 -24.80 4.54 12.62
N ARG A 246 -25.18 5.79 12.50
CA ARG A 246 -25.04 6.77 13.58
C ARG A 246 -26.32 6.77 14.39
N PHE A 247 -26.16 6.64 15.69
CA PHE A 247 -27.28 6.71 16.65
C PHE A 247 -26.90 7.60 17.83
N GLN A 248 -27.72 8.63 18.10
CA GLN A 248 -27.50 9.62 19.13
C GLN A 248 -28.68 9.57 20.11
N PRO A 249 -28.70 8.63 21.10
CA PRO A 249 -29.80 8.42 22.03
C PRO A 249 -30.00 9.59 23.02
N THR A 250 -28.95 10.36 23.24
CA THR A 250 -28.98 11.62 24.04
C THR A 250 -28.10 12.65 23.35
N GLU A 251 -28.22 13.92 23.70
CA GLU A 251 -27.40 15.00 23.13
C GLU A 251 -25.88 14.76 23.32
N ASN A 252 -25.50 14.00 24.35
CA ASN A 252 -24.11 13.80 24.74
C ASN A 252 -23.54 12.44 24.31
N LEU A 253 -24.33 11.51 23.75
CA LEU A 253 -23.88 10.16 23.43
C LEU A 253 -24.09 9.86 21.94
N THR A 254 -23.01 9.59 21.25
CA THR A 254 -23.03 9.11 19.86
C THR A 254 -22.46 7.69 19.79
N ILE A 255 -23.19 6.80 19.14
CA ILE A 255 -22.81 5.39 18.93
C ILE A 255 -22.81 5.12 17.42
N THR A 256 -21.67 4.69 16.88
CA THR A 256 -21.52 4.45 15.45
C THR A 256 -20.92 3.05 15.20
N PRO A 257 -21.76 2.00 15.10
CA PRO A 257 -21.34 0.71 14.56
C PRO A 257 -21.15 0.81 13.04
N ARG A 258 -20.12 0.11 12.54
CA ARG A 258 -19.84 0.00 11.11
C ARG A 258 -19.41 -1.41 10.74
N VAL A 259 -19.75 -1.82 9.51
CA VAL A 259 -19.33 -3.08 8.91
C VAL A 259 -18.85 -2.81 7.49
N ILE A 260 -17.73 -3.45 7.11
CA ILE A 260 -17.18 -3.41 5.76
C ILE A 260 -16.86 -4.84 5.35
N TYR A 261 -17.21 -5.17 4.13
CA TYR A 261 -16.76 -6.39 3.46
C TYR A 261 -16.33 -6.05 2.04
N GLN A 262 -15.15 -6.52 1.65
CA GLN A 262 -14.60 -6.34 0.31
C GLN A 262 -13.90 -7.61 -0.14
N THR A 263 -14.07 -7.97 -1.40
CA THR A 263 -13.30 -9.02 -2.07
C THR A 263 -12.54 -8.46 -3.26
N ILE A 264 -11.33 -8.95 -3.48
CA ILE A 264 -10.54 -8.75 -4.69
C ILE A 264 -10.18 -10.12 -5.23
N ASP A 265 -10.44 -10.35 -6.51
CA ASP A 265 -10.10 -11.60 -7.23
C ASP A 265 -9.44 -11.20 -8.56
N VAL A 266 -8.14 -11.53 -8.73
CA VAL A 266 -7.35 -11.15 -9.90
C VAL A 266 -6.71 -12.38 -10.51
N ASP A 267 -6.86 -12.55 -11.82
CA ASP A 267 -6.47 -13.74 -12.58
C ASP A 267 -4.97 -13.76 -12.95
N GLY A 268 -4.16 -12.84 -12.44
CA GLY A 268 -2.71 -12.78 -12.67
C GLY A 268 -2.07 -11.48 -12.16
N PHE A 269 -0.85 -11.22 -12.59
CA PHE A 269 -0.06 -10.09 -12.10
C PHE A 269 0.31 -9.12 -13.22
N ASN A 270 0.45 -7.84 -12.89
CA ASN A 270 0.90 -6.75 -13.80
C ASN A 270 2.40 -6.91 -14.14
N ARG A 271 2.86 -8.12 -14.36
CA ARG A 271 4.26 -8.46 -14.60
C ARG A 271 4.58 -8.57 -16.08
N VAL A 272 5.67 -7.96 -16.48
CA VAL A 272 6.30 -8.13 -17.80
C VAL A 272 7.63 -8.85 -17.61
N ASP A 273 7.81 -10.01 -18.23
CA ASP A 273 9.06 -10.75 -18.18
C ASP A 273 10.03 -10.30 -19.30
N ILE A 274 11.26 -9.98 -18.94
CA ILE A 274 12.36 -9.73 -19.87
C ILE A 274 13.17 -11.02 -20.08
N TYR A 275 13.30 -11.82 -19.03
CA TYR A 275 13.97 -13.10 -19.03
C TYR A 275 13.21 -14.09 -18.14
N ASN A 276 13.01 -15.29 -18.69
CA ASN A 276 12.54 -16.46 -17.94
C ASN A 276 13.33 -17.67 -18.39
N VAL A 277 13.97 -18.40 -17.48
CA VAL A 277 14.85 -19.52 -17.80
C VAL A 277 14.18 -20.61 -18.62
N LEU A 278 12.87 -20.75 -18.54
CA LEU A 278 12.09 -21.77 -19.23
C LEU A 278 11.40 -21.27 -20.51
N GLY A 279 11.33 -19.98 -20.72
CA GLY A 279 10.49 -19.40 -21.75
C GLY A 279 11.11 -18.27 -22.56
N ASN A 280 12.42 -18.33 -22.89
CA ASN A 280 13.05 -17.30 -23.73
C ASN A 280 14.03 -17.88 -24.75
N GLU A 281 14.52 -17.04 -25.68
CA GLU A 281 15.37 -17.43 -26.79
C GLU A 281 16.82 -17.81 -26.40
N PHE A 282 17.23 -17.52 -25.15
CA PHE A 282 18.62 -17.70 -24.73
C PHE A 282 18.89 -19.07 -24.08
N THR A 283 17.95 -19.57 -23.27
CA THR A 283 18.20 -20.71 -22.37
C THR A 283 17.14 -21.81 -22.39
N THR A 284 15.99 -21.61 -23.05
CA THR A 284 14.90 -22.60 -23.04
C THR A 284 15.15 -23.81 -23.95
N THR A 285 14.71 -25.00 -23.52
CA THR A 285 14.54 -26.19 -24.35
C THR A 285 13.19 -26.24 -25.07
N ARG A 286 12.30 -25.35 -24.75
CA ARG A 286 10.95 -25.18 -25.29
C ARG A 286 11.00 -24.32 -26.57
N PRO A 287 9.87 -24.12 -27.26
CA PRO A 287 9.83 -23.16 -28.36
C PRO A 287 10.35 -21.79 -27.87
N ARG A 288 11.24 -21.20 -28.65
CA ARG A 288 11.81 -19.90 -28.35
C ARG A 288 10.72 -18.84 -28.41
N VAL A 289 10.56 -18.05 -27.36
CA VAL A 289 9.58 -16.98 -27.27
C VAL A 289 10.29 -15.66 -27.06
N ARG A 290 9.76 -14.60 -27.63
CA ARG A 290 10.23 -13.24 -27.41
C ARG A 290 9.39 -12.65 -26.29
N LEU A 291 10.03 -12.38 -25.18
CA LEU A 291 9.46 -11.68 -24.00
C LEU A 291 9.67 -10.16 -24.12
N GLY A 292 9.14 -9.41 -23.18
CA GLY A 292 9.10 -7.95 -23.17
C GLY A 292 7.80 -7.40 -23.77
N GLY A 293 7.70 -6.08 -23.91
CA GLY A 293 6.42 -5.46 -24.22
C GLY A 293 5.45 -5.63 -23.05
N LEU A 294 4.26 -6.20 -23.28
CA LEU A 294 3.27 -6.53 -22.25
C LEU A 294 3.10 -8.05 -22.15
N LYS A 295 4.21 -8.78 -22.04
CA LYS A 295 4.21 -10.25 -22.04
C LYS A 295 4.93 -10.82 -20.82
N GLN A 296 4.39 -11.92 -20.32
CA GLN A 296 5.02 -12.79 -19.34
C GLN A 296 5.01 -14.24 -19.84
N PHE A 297 5.84 -15.10 -19.22
CA PHE A 297 5.82 -16.54 -19.46
C PHE A 297 5.26 -17.25 -18.25
N THR A 298 4.16 -17.99 -18.42
CA THR A 298 3.57 -18.81 -17.36
C THR A 298 3.11 -20.15 -17.92
N GLN A 299 3.24 -21.23 -17.15
CA GLN A 299 2.73 -22.55 -17.53
C GLN A 299 1.23 -22.69 -17.28
N PHE A 300 0.75 -22.05 -16.25
CA PHE A 300 -0.64 -22.07 -15.84
C PHE A 300 -1.10 -20.67 -15.41
N GLN A 301 -2.37 -20.50 -15.09
CA GLN A 301 -2.93 -19.23 -14.65
C GLN A 301 -2.54 -18.94 -13.21
N GLU A 302 -2.00 -17.77 -12.97
CA GLU A 302 -1.73 -17.23 -11.64
C GLU A 302 -3.02 -16.63 -11.07
N LYS A 303 -3.08 -16.40 -9.74
CA LYS A 303 -4.24 -15.84 -9.06
C LYS A 303 -3.83 -15.08 -7.81
N PHE A 304 -4.63 -14.03 -7.49
CA PHE A 304 -4.59 -13.34 -6.22
C PHE A 304 -6.02 -13.13 -5.71
N GLU A 305 -6.25 -13.49 -4.45
CA GLU A 305 -7.52 -13.24 -3.76
C GLU A 305 -7.26 -12.50 -2.46
N ASP A 306 -8.15 -11.58 -2.09
CA ASP A 306 -8.08 -10.83 -0.83
C ASP A 306 -9.51 -10.58 -0.35
N ASP A 307 -9.92 -11.31 0.68
CA ASP A 307 -11.19 -11.16 1.34
C ASP A 307 -10.98 -10.39 2.65
N PHE A 308 -11.55 -9.21 2.72
CA PHE A 308 -11.40 -8.29 3.85
C PHE A 308 -12.74 -8.00 4.52
N PHE A 309 -12.83 -8.32 5.81
CA PHE A 309 -13.96 -7.98 6.68
C PHE A 309 -13.48 -7.12 7.84
N LEU A 310 -14.20 -6.04 8.13
CA LEU A 310 -14.01 -5.20 9.31
C LEU A 310 -15.37 -4.90 9.94
N ALA A 311 -15.50 -5.11 11.24
CA ALA A 311 -16.59 -4.60 12.04
C ALA A 311 -16.04 -3.72 13.15
N ASP A 312 -16.54 -2.50 13.31
CA ASP A 312 -16.12 -1.63 14.39
C ASP A 312 -17.31 -0.93 15.08
N LEU A 313 -17.03 -0.48 16.30
CA LEU A 313 -17.95 0.28 17.12
C LEU A 313 -17.21 1.49 17.70
N ASN A 314 -17.61 2.67 17.28
CA ASN A 314 -17.16 3.93 17.85
C ASN A 314 -18.24 4.49 18.80
N ILE A 315 -17.85 4.80 20.03
CA ILE A 315 -18.71 5.43 21.05
C ILE A 315 -18.03 6.73 21.49
N ALA A 316 -18.69 7.85 21.29
CA ALA A 316 -18.28 9.16 21.79
C ALA A 316 -19.28 9.63 22.85
N TYR A 317 -18.78 10.01 24.02
CA TYR A 317 -19.61 10.49 25.14
C TYR A 317 -19.03 11.80 25.67
N ASP A 318 -19.77 12.86 25.40
CA ASP A 318 -19.48 14.21 25.93
C ASP A 318 -19.83 14.28 27.42
N LEU A 319 -18.83 14.56 28.25
CA LEU A 319 -18.94 14.77 29.71
C LEU A 319 -18.91 16.27 30.09
N GLY A 320 -18.99 17.15 29.09
CA GLY A 320 -18.96 18.60 29.21
C GLY A 320 -17.56 19.18 29.07
N ALA A 321 -16.66 18.94 30.01
CA ALA A 321 -15.26 19.40 29.90
C ALA A 321 -14.30 18.39 29.27
N VAL A 322 -14.78 17.17 29.05
CA VAL A 322 -13.98 16.03 28.55
C VAL A 322 -14.88 15.16 27.68
N GLU A 323 -14.39 14.73 26.55
CA GLU A 323 -15.00 13.67 25.74
C GLU A 323 -14.32 12.32 26.01
N LEU A 324 -15.14 11.30 26.26
CA LEU A 324 -14.72 9.90 26.27
C LEU A 324 -14.98 9.28 24.91
N THR A 325 -13.94 8.78 24.26
CA THR A 325 -14.06 7.99 23.01
C THR A 325 -13.63 6.55 23.26
N SER A 326 -14.43 5.59 22.80
CA SER A 326 -14.10 4.16 22.79
C SER A 326 -14.23 3.60 21.39
N VAL A 327 -13.16 2.99 20.86
CA VAL A 327 -13.14 2.36 19.55
C VAL A 327 -12.78 0.89 19.72
N SER A 328 -13.71 0.00 19.37
CA SER A 328 -13.49 -1.43 19.30
C SER A 328 -13.53 -1.86 17.84
N SER A 329 -12.55 -2.63 17.37
CA SER A 329 -12.59 -3.17 16.01
C SER A 329 -12.23 -4.65 15.97
N PHE A 330 -12.85 -5.36 15.04
CA PHE A 330 -12.53 -6.73 14.67
C PHE A 330 -12.32 -6.80 13.17
N THR A 331 -11.17 -7.35 12.76
CA THR A 331 -10.81 -7.57 11.35
C THR A 331 -10.61 -9.05 11.12
N ASP A 332 -11.13 -9.55 10.01
CA ASP A 332 -10.88 -10.90 9.47
C ASP A 332 -10.45 -10.73 8.01
N ARG A 333 -9.27 -11.24 7.64
CA ARG A 333 -8.72 -11.06 6.30
C ARG A 333 -8.03 -12.32 5.82
N ASP A 334 -8.48 -12.83 4.67
CA ASP A 334 -7.91 -13.99 3.99
C ASP A 334 -7.23 -13.54 2.70
N VAL A 335 -5.97 -13.95 2.52
CA VAL A 335 -5.20 -13.63 1.32
C VAL A 335 -4.65 -14.92 0.71
N LEU A 336 -4.90 -15.10 -0.60
CA LEU A 336 -4.29 -16.15 -1.42
C LEU A 336 -3.39 -15.52 -2.48
N VAL A 337 -2.13 -15.97 -2.53
CA VAL A 337 -1.21 -15.67 -3.65
C VAL A 337 -0.84 -16.99 -4.33
N TYR A 338 -1.38 -17.24 -5.52
CA TYR A 338 -1.13 -18.44 -6.31
C TYR A 338 -0.26 -18.08 -7.52
N ARG A 339 1.01 -18.49 -7.49
CA ARG A 339 2.01 -18.06 -8.48
C ARG A 339 2.62 -19.22 -9.25
N ASP A 340 2.99 -18.97 -10.50
CA ASP A 340 3.83 -19.88 -11.28
C ASP A 340 5.30 -19.76 -10.85
N ALA A 341 5.74 -20.71 -10.03
CA ALA A 341 7.13 -20.86 -9.61
C ALA A 341 7.89 -21.94 -10.42
N THR A 342 7.41 -22.31 -11.62
CA THR A 342 8.07 -23.33 -12.43
C THR A 342 9.49 -22.91 -12.85
N ALA A 343 9.70 -21.63 -13.14
CA ALA A 343 11.04 -21.09 -13.44
C ALA A 343 11.98 -21.20 -12.21
N LEU A 344 11.49 -20.86 -11.02
CA LEU A 344 12.23 -21.04 -9.77
C LEU A 344 12.59 -22.51 -9.55
N THR A 345 11.60 -23.39 -9.60
CA THR A 345 11.74 -24.83 -9.40
C THR A 345 12.71 -25.44 -10.45
N GLY A 346 12.54 -25.09 -11.72
CA GLY A 346 13.44 -25.53 -12.80
C GLY A 346 14.88 -25.08 -12.60
N SER A 347 15.09 -23.85 -12.13
CA SER A 347 16.42 -23.32 -11.82
C SER A 347 17.13 -24.08 -10.69
N ILE A 348 16.37 -24.64 -9.76
CA ILE A 348 16.89 -25.48 -8.67
C ILE A 348 17.11 -26.91 -9.18
N THR A 349 16.07 -27.55 -9.66
CA THR A 349 16.09 -28.97 -10.04
C THR A 349 17.00 -29.24 -11.24
N GLY A 350 16.90 -28.44 -12.30
CA GLY A 350 17.75 -28.57 -13.48
C GLY A 350 19.06 -27.82 -13.34
N GLY A 351 19.04 -26.62 -12.82
CA GLY A 351 20.21 -25.75 -12.73
C GLY A 351 21.21 -26.15 -11.66
N SER A 352 20.77 -26.39 -10.42
CA SER A 352 21.64 -26.68 -9.28
C SER A 352 21.78 -28.17 -8.99
N ILE A 353 20.69 -28.92 -9.08
CA ILE A 353 20.67 -30.36 -8.77
C ILE A 353 21.04 -31.19 -10.00
N GLY A 354 20.72 -30.70 -11.23
CA GLY A 354 21.04 -31.38 -12.48
C GLY A 354 20.07 -32.51 -12.84
N LEU A 355 18.80 -32.40 -12.45
CA LEU A 355 17.78 -33.38 -12.83
C LEU A 355 17.41 -33.27 -14.33
N PRO A 356 16.84 -34.34 -14.91
CA PRO A 356 16.47 -34.37 -16.32
C PRO A 356 15.47 -33.29 -16.71
N PRO A 357 15.45 -32.82 -17.97
CA PRO A 357 14.55 -31.79 -18.46
C PRO A 357 13.06 -32.06 -18.26
N ALA A 358 12.65 -33.32 -18.19
CA ALA A 358 11.25 -33.69 -17.90
C ALA A 358 10.73 -33.13 -16.57
N VAL A 359 11.61 -32.89 -15.58
CA VAL A 359 11.22 -32.35 -14.26
C VAL A 359 10.71 -30.90 -14.36
N TYR A 360 11.36 -30.06 -15.14
CA TYR A 360 10.94 -28.67 -15.25
C TYR A 360 9.87 -28.42 -16.33
N THR A 361 9.26 -29.49 -16.84
CA THR A 361 7.99 -29.42 -17.57
C THR A 361 6.79 -29.63 -16.66
N LEU A 362 6.99 -30.07 -15.42
CA LEU A 362 5.92 -30.17 -14.42
C LEU A 362 5.53 -28.78 -13.95
N ASP A 363 4.25 -28.57 -13.76
CA ASP A 363 3.73 -27.34 -13.15
C ASP A 363 4.18 -27.26 -11.69
N ALA A 364 4.64 -26.11 -11.29
CA ALA A 364 5.11 -25.85 -9.93
C ALA A 364 4.40 -24.63 -9.34
N PRO A 365 3.12 -24.76 -8.98
CA PRO A 365 2.42 -23.70 -8.26
C PRO A 365 3.04 -23.49 -6.89
N LEU A 366 3.29 -22.22 -6.56
CA LEU A 366 3.61 -21.78 -5.21
C LEU A 366 2.36 -21.12 -4.63
N ILE A 367 1.84 -21.74 -3.60
CA ILE A 367 0.59 -21.38 -2.95
C ILE A 367 0.94 -20.73 -1.61
N ASP A 368 0.72 -19.44 -1.50
CA ASP A 368 0.86 -18.68 -0.24
C ASP A 368 -0.53 -18.36 0.29
N THR A 369 -0.86 -18.77 1.52
CA THR A 369 -2.12 -18.40 2.19
C THR A 369 -1.83 -17.66 3.48
N THR A 370 -2.65 -16.67 3.77
CA THR A 370 -2.61 -15.92 5.03
C THR A 370 -4.03 -15.67 5.53
N ASP A 371 -4.33 -16.13 6.73
CA ASP A 371 -5.55 -15.82 7.49
C ASP A 371 -5.15 -14.92 8.67
N VAL A 372 -5.80 -13.78 8.84
CA VAL A 372 -5.52 -12.83 9.92
C VAL A 372 -6.79 -12.44 10.63
N LYS A 373 -6.85 -12.71 11.93
CA LYS A 373 -7.89 -12.21 12.82
C LYS A 373 -7.29 -11.24 13.82
N SER A 374 -7.86 -10.05 13.88
CA SER A 374 -7.37 -8.97 14.74
C SER A 374 -8.50 -8.35 15.55
N PHE A 375 -8.30 -8.24 16.85
CA PHE A 375 -9.12 -7.42 17.72
C PHE A 375 -8.32 -6.23 18.24
N THR A 376 -8.88 -5.02 18.16
CA THR A 376 -8.28 -3.83 18.76
C THR A 376 -9.29 -3.10 19.63
N GLN A 377 -8.78 -2.48 20.70
CA GLN A 377 -9.54 -1.63 21.60
C GLN A 377 -8.73 -0.38 21.94
N GLU A 378 -9.26 0.78 21.64
CA GLU A 378 -8.76 2.06 22.14
C GLU A 378 -9.80 2.72 23.03
N VAL A 379 -9.38 3.24 24.19
CA VAL A 379 -10.21 4.10 25.04
C VAL A 379 -9.41 5.34 25.35
N ARG A 380 -9.96 6.51 25.05
CA ARG A 380 -9.30 7.80 25.26
C ARG A 380 -10.24 8.84 25.86
N LEU A 381 -9.63 9.76 26.58
CA LEU A 381 -10.24 11.00 27.06
C LEU A 381 -9.55 12.18 26.35
N SER A 382 -10.32 13.10 25.86
CA SER A 382 -9.84 14.37 25.29
C SER A 382 -10.50 15.55 25.98
N SER A 383 -9.74 16.65 26.16
CA SER A 383 -10.30 17.88 26.67
C SER A 383 -11.23 18.53 25.64
N ASP A 384 -12.37 18.98 26.09
CA ASP A 384 -13.36 19.74 25.33
C ASP A 384 -13.62 21.10 26.02
N THR A 385 -12.57 21.91 26.15
CA THR A 385 -12.65 23.21 26.81
C THR A 385 -11.91 24.27 26.00
N GLU A 386 -12.45 25.48 25.94
CA GLU A 386 -11.80 26.67 25.35
C GLU A 386 -10.68 27.24 26.24
N GLY A 387 -9.89 26.40 26.88
CA GLY A 387 -8.80 26.81 27.76
C GLY A 387 -7.43 26.77 27.02
N PRO A 388 -6.39 27.36 27.66
CA PRO A 388 -5.05 27.36 27.08
C PRO A 388 -4.42 25.96 27.05
N LEU A 389 -5.02 24.96 27.68
CA LEU A 389 -4.55 23.59 27.75
C LEU A 389 -5.56 22.67 27.08
N SER A 390 -5.15 22.05 25.97
CA SER A 390 -5.86 20.93 25.35
C SER A 390 -5.04 19.66 25.48
N TRP A 391 -5.71 18.52 25.70
CA TRP A 391 -5.00 17.25 25.90
C TRP A 391 -5.82 16.05 25.44
N VAL A 392 -5.13 14.96 25.12
CA VAL A 392 -5.69 13.63 24.92
C VAL A 392 -4.86 12.62 25.69
N ALA A 393 -5.50 11.65 26.33
CA ALA A 393 -4.84 10.53 26.99
C ALA A 393 -5.64 9.25 26.81
N GLY A 394 -4.97 8.11 26.61
CA GLY A 394 -5.68 6.88 26.34
C GLY A 394 -4.85 5.63 26.54
N VAL A 395 -5.54 4.52 26.38
CA VAL A 395 -4.98 3.17 26.39
C VAL A 395 -5.36 2.45 25.09
N PHE A 396 -4.49 1.58 24.64
CA PHE A 396 -4.68 0.77 23.44
C PHE A 396 -4.32 -0.67 23.72
N TYR A 397 -5.12 -1.59 23.21
CA TYR A 397 -4.85 -3.02 23.22
C TYR A 397 -5.07 -3.61 21.83
N SER A 398 -4.23 -4.56 21.43
CA SER A 398 -4.46 -5.40 20.25
C SER A 398 -4.11 -6.85 20.52
N ASP A 399 -4.89 -7.75 19.90
CA ASP A 399 -4.66 -9.21 19.87
C ASP A 399 -4.83 -9.66 18.43
N ILE A 400 -3.75 -10.17 17.81
CA ILE A 400 -3.70 -10.56 16.41
C ILE A 400 -3.29 -12.01 16.35
N ASP A 401 -4.17 -12.86 15.81
CA ASP A 401 -3.88 -14.22 15.39
C ASP A 401 -3.67 -14.24 13.88
N ARG A 402 -2.59 -14.90 13.42
CA ARG A 402 -2.26 -15.00 12.00
C ARG A 402 -1.73 -16.38 11.68
N ASP A 403 -2.32 -17.00 10.68
CA ASP A 403 -1.89 -18.28 10.13
C ASP A 403 -1.34 -18.05 8.71
N TYR A 404 -0.03 -18.23 8.54
CA TYR A 404 0.63 -18.19 7.26
C TYR A 404 1.06 -19.57 6.82
N SER A 405 0.84 -19.91 5.55
CA SER A 405 1.37 -21.13 4.95
C SER A 405 1.92 -20.91 3.55
N GLN A 406 2.87 -21.75 3.15
CA GLN A 406 3.41 -21.81 1.81
C GLN A 406 3.62 -23.26 1.39
N ASP A 407 3.14 -23.61 0.17
CA ASP A 407 3.31 -24.95 -0.41
C ASP A 407 3.76 -24.83 -1.88
N LEU A 408 4.90 -25.47 -2.19
CA LEU A 408 5.40 -25.63 -3.56
C LEU A 408 5.06 -27.03 -4.05
N GLN A 409 3.84 -27.21 -4.53
CA GLN A 409 3.29 -28.48 -4.97
C GLN A 409 3.68 -28.78 -6.43
N VAL A 410 4.45 -29.83 -6.67
CA VAL A 410 4.90 -30.23 -8.01
C VAL A 410 4.40 -31.63 -8.32
N ALA A 411 3.14 -31.71 -8.71
CA ALA A 411 2.44 -32.97 -8.94
C ALA A 411 3.18 -33.88 -9.91
N GLY A 412 3.42 -35.12 -9.50
CA GLY A 412 4.14 -36.14 -10.30
C GLY A 412 5.66 -36.14 -10.12
N PHE A 413 6.23 -35.25 -9.31
CA PHE A 413 7.67 -35.14 -9.10
C PHE A 413 8.29 -36.46 -8.58
N GLU A 414 7.71 -37.04 -7.52
CA GLU A 414 8.20 -38.33 -6.99
C GLU A 414 8.08 -39.45 -8.01
N ALA A 415 6.98 -39.50 -8.76
CA ALA A 415 6.78 -40.54 -9.78
C ALA A 415 7.80 -40.44 -10.92
N LEU A 416 8.21 -39.21 -11.29
CA LEU A 416 9.16 -38.97 -12.36
C LEU A 416 10.61 -39.15 -11.93
N THR A 417 10.97 -38.74 -10.72
CA THR A 417 12.34 -38.69 -10.25
C THR A 417 12.74 -39.85 -9.34
N GLY A 418 11.78 -40.50 -8.69
CA GLY A 418 12.02 -41.46 -7.61
C GLY A 418 12.54 -40.80 -6.32
N ILE A 419 12.59 -39.46 -6.22
CA ILE A 419 13.05 -38.74 -5.04
C ILE A 419 11.85 -38.53 -4.12
N PRO A 420 11.86 -39.05 -2.89
CA PRO A 420 10.77 -38.83 -1.92
C PRO A 420 10.73 -37.36 -1.49
N THR A 421 9.56 -36.75 -1.48
CA THR A 421 9.31 -35.38 -1.01
C THR A 421 8.49 -35.34 0.25
N ALA A 422 7.61 -36.33 0.46
CA ALA A 422 6.79 -36.43 1.64
C ALA A 422 7.63 -36.45 2.92
N GLY A 423 7.27 -35.60 3.89
CA GLY A 423 7.91 -35.46 5.18
C GLY A 423 6.92 -35.61 6.33
N PRO A 424 7.33 -35.29 7.56
CA PRO A 424 6.43 -35.25 8.72
C PRO A 424 5.28 -34.23 8.54
N ALA A 425 5.51 -33.13 7.82
CA ALA A 425 4.53 -32.06 7.55
C ALA A 425 4.23 -31.90 6.06
N ALA A 426 5.26 -31.97 5.19
CA ALA A 426 5.12 -31.81 3.75
C ALA A 426 4.32 -32.99 3.14
N PRO A 427 3.27 -32.73 2.33
CA PRO A 427 2.61 -33.78 1.57
C PRO A 427 3.50 -34.31 0.45
N ARG A 428 3.07 -35.41 -0.18
CA ARG A 428 3.73 -35.96 -1.36
C ARG A 428 3.75 -34.95 -2.50
N ASP A 429 4.83 -34.90 -3.26
CA ASP A 429 5.08 -33.96 -4.35
C ASP A 429 5.21 -32.48 -3.93
N SER A 430 5.27 -32.17 -2.63
CA SER A 430 5.61 -30.85 -2.13
C SER A 430 7.12 -30.72 -1.97
N LEU A 431 7.74 -29.81 -2.72
CA LEU A 431 9.18 -29.57 -2.66
C LEU A 431 9.57 -28.61 -1.53
N TYR A 432 8.67 -27.74 -1.15
CA TYR A 432 8.78 -26.82 -0.02
C TYR A 432 7.42 -26.67 0.64
N TYR A 433 7.38 -26.81 1.93
CA TYR A 433 6.17 -26.67 2.74
C TYR A 433 6.49 -25.88 4.01
N SER A 434 5.67 -24.89 4.35
CA SER A 434 5.79 -24.19 5.62
C SER A 434 4.44 -23.79 6.18
N THR A 435 4.35 -23.83 7.52
CA THR A 435 3.28 -23.18 8.28
C THR A 435 3.88 -22.39 9.42
N VAL A 436 3.41 -21.15 9.59
CA VAL A 436 3.92 -20.22 10.59
C VAL A 436 2.74 -19.51 11.26
N PRO A 437 1.99 -20.24 12.12
CA PRO A 437 1.00 -19.57 12.97
C PRO A 437 1.71 -18.68 13.99
N TYR A 438 1.16 -17.48 14.21
CA TYR A 438 1.66 -16.60 15.24
C TYR A 438 0.59 -15.70 15.86
N LYS A 439 0.85 -15.36 17.11
CA LYS A 439 -0.01 -14.54 17.92
C LYS A 439 0.76 -13.33 18.42
N GLN A 440 0.20 -12.14 18.16
CA GLN A 440 0.77 -10.89 18.62
C GLN A 440 -0.17 -10.21 19.62
N LYS A 441 0.39 -9.77 20.75
CA LYS A 441 -0.34 -8.95 21.72
C LYS A 441 0.42 -7.67 21.97
N GLN A 442 -0.31 -6.57 22.01
CA GLN A 442 0.24 -5.25 22.33
C GLN A 442 -0.65 -4.55 23.31
N PHE A 443 -0.04 -3.92 24.30
CA PHE A 443 -0.69 -2.96 25.18
C PHE A 443 0.07 -1.64 25.13
N ALA A 444 -0.65 -0.52 25.17
CA ALA A 444 -0.01 0.79 25.22
C ALA A 444 -0.79 1.80 26.05
N VAL A 445 -0.04 2.76 26.60
CA VAL A 445 -0.59 3.95 27.26
C VAL A 445 0.01 5.16 26.58
N PHE A 446 -0.81 6.14 26.24
CA PHE A 446 -0.37 7.34 25.53
C PHE A 446 -1.07 8.59 26.04
N GLY A 447 -0.43 9.73 25.78
CA GLY A 447 -1.05 11.04 25.98
C GLY A 447 -0.27 12.12 25.26
N GLU A 448 -0.96 13.19 24.94
CA GLU A 448 -0.43 14.41 24.33
C GLU A 448 -1.15 15.60 24.90
N ALA A 449 -0.42 16.67 25.21
CA ALA A 449 -0.98 17.92 25.70
C ALA A 449 -0.39 19.08 24.91
N THR A 450 -1.25 20.02 24.54
CA THR A 450 -0.88 21.30 23.93
C THR A 450 -1.20 22.43 24.90
N TYR A 451 -0.22 23.29 25.14
CA TYR A 451 -0.38 24.47 25.97
C TYR A 451 -0.13 25.73 25.14
N SER A 452 -1.15 26.59 25.05
CA SER A 452 -1.05 27.91 24.41
C SER A 452 -0.34 28.87 25.37
N VAL A 453 0.98 29.03 25.18
CA VAL A 453 1.84 29.90 26.00
C VAL A 453 1.46 31.39 25.82
N THR A 454 1.07 31.73 24.61
CA THR A 454 0.49 33.02 24.21
C THR A 454 -0.60 32.77 23.19
N GLU A 455 -1.35 33.80 22.79
CA GLU A 455 -2.34 33.73 21.71
C GLU A 455 -1.75 33.26 20.36
N ARG A 456 -0.41 33.23 20.21
CA ARG A 456 0.31 32.91 18.97
C ARG A 456 1.38 31.81 19.11
N LEU A 457 1.55 31.26 20.30
CA LEU A 457 2.61 30.28 20.56
C LEU A 457 2.04 29.08 21.31
N ASP A 458 2.02 27.94 20.63
CA ASP A 458 1.63 26.66 21.18
C ASP A 458 2.84 25.74 21.35
N ILE A 459 2.86 25.04 22.47
CA ILE A 459 3.82 23.96 22.74
C ILE A 459 3.03 22.69 23.01
N THR A 460 3.31 21.66 22.21
CA THR A 460 2.74 20.31 22.39
C THR A 460 3.80 19.35 22.88
N ALA A 461 3.48 18.54 23.86
CA ALA A 461 4.31 17.43 24.33
C ALA A 461 3.48 16.16 24.43
N GLY A 462 3.99 15.06 23.91
CA GLY A 462 3.34 13.77 23.89
C GLY A 462 4.29 12.62 24.18
N LEU A 463 3.73 11.54 24.72
CA LEU A 463 4.46 10.33 25.04
C LEU A 463 3.57 9.10 24.90
N ARG A 464 4.11 8.02 24.34
CA ARG A 464 3.52 6.68 24.36
C ARG A 464 4.53 5.68 24.90
N TRP A 465 4.06 4.78 25.73
CA TRP A 465 4.75 3.54 26.06
C TRP A 465 3.95 2.38 25.52
N SER A 466 4.64 1.39 24.92
CA SER A 466 4.03 0.18 24.39
C SER A 466 4.81 -1.03 24.86
N ASP A 467 4.10 -2.09 25.25
CA ASP A 467 4.59 -3.42 25.53
C ASP A 467 4.05 -4.40 24.48
N TYR A 468 4.90 -5.32 24.04
CA TYR A 468 4.61 -6.19 22.91
C TYR A 468 5.15 -7.59 23.13
N LYS A 469 4.35 -8.58 22.75
CA LYS A 469 4.74 -9.99 22.73
C LYS A 469 4.30 -10.65 21.41
N GLU A 470 5.18 -11.44 20.80
CA GLU A 470 4.88 -12.30 19.67
C GLU A 470 5.32 -13.74 19.99
N ASP A 471 4.39 -14.67 19.86
CA ASP A 471 4.63 -16.12 19.93
C ASP A 471 4.44 -16.69 18.52
N ARG A 472 5.34 -17.57 18.06
CA ARG A 472 5.27 -18.28 16.79
C ARG A 472 5.51 -19.77 16.97
N GLU A 473 4.99 -20.55 16.03
CA GLU A 473 5.40 -21.93 15.81
C GLU A 473 5.90 -22.09 14.38
N LEU A 474 7.13 -22.60 14.23
CA LEU A 474 7.79 -22.72 12.93
C LEU A 474 7.74 -24.17 12.48
N THR A 475 7.10 -24.42 11.32
CA THR A 475 7.14 -25.70 10.61
C THR A 475 7.61 -25.47 9.18
N PHE A 476 8.73 -26.09 8.82
CA PHE A 476 9.31 -26.08 7.49
C PHE A 476 9.70 -27.50 7.11
N ASP A 477 9.33 -27.97 5.92
CA ASP A 477 9.58 -29.33 5.44
C ASP A 477 9.67 -29.39 3.90
N GLY A 478 9.89 -30.59 3.35
CA GLY A 478 10.15 -30.80 1.94
C GLY A 478 11.66 -30.80 1.62
N ILE A 479 12.01 -31.13 0.37
CA ILE A 479 13.42 -31.28 -0.03
C ILE A 479 14.17 -29.95 -0.21
N PHE A 480 13.45 -28.83 -0.27
CA PHE A 480 14.04 -27.48 -0.40
C PHE A 480 14.20 -26.77 0.94
N ALA A 481 13.56 -27.23 2.00
CA ALA A 481 13.59 -26.61 3.31
C ALA A 481 14.59 -27.27 4.27
N GLU A 482 15.15 -26.53 5.21
CA GLU A 482 15.74 -27.10 6.42
C GLU A 482 14.58 -27.59 7.30
N ARG A 483 14.57 -28.90 7.58
CA ARG A 483 13.46 -29.50 8.31
C ARG A 483 13.37 -28.96 9.74
N THR A 484 12.29 -28.26 10.02
CA THR A 484 11.95 -27.65 11.30
C THR A 484 10.50 -27.98 11.59
N ILE A 485 10.18 -28.68 12.66
CA ILE A 485 8.81 -29.16 12.91
C ILE A 485 8.35 -28.67 14.28
N ALA A 486 7.29 -27.81 14.25
CA ALA A 486 6.62 -27.28 15.43
C ALA A 486 7.59 -26.64 16.45
N VAL A 487 8.58 -25.88 15.94
CA VAL A 487 9.58 -25.22 16.80
C VAL A 487 9.02 -23.90 17.31
N PRO A 488 8.86 -23.72 18.64
CA PRO A 488 8.36 -22.48 19.18
C PRO A 488 9.39 -21.36 19.11
N GLY A 489 8.92 -20.14 18.80
CA GLY A 489 9.66 -18.90 18.88
C GLY A 489 8.90 -17.86 19.68
N GLU A 490 9.61 -17.07 20.46
CA GLU A 490 9.02 -15.96 21.22
C GLU A 490 9.90 -14.71 21.07
N THR A 491 9.27 -13.55 20.91
CA THR A 491 9.94 -12.25 21.04
C THR A 491 9.09 -11.31 21.90
N LYS A 492 9.77 -10.49 22.69
CA LYS A 492 9.18 -9.46 23.52
C LYS A 492 9.95 -8.16 23.35
N ALA A 493 9.24 -7.07 23.34
CA ALA A 493 9.85 -5.76 23.27
C ALA A 493 8.97 -4.70 23.91
N ASP A 494 9.60 -3.64 24.39
CA ASP A 494 8.94 -2.41 24.79
C ASP A 494 9.49 -1.23 23.98
N ALA A 495 8.72 -0.17 23.89
CA ALA A 495 9.14 1.03 23.17
C ALA A 495 8.50 2.30 23.75
N TRP A 496 9.25 3.40 23.63
CA TRP A 496 8.82 4.74 23.98
C TRP A 496 8.82 5.63 22.73
N ALA A 497 7.73 6.37 22.51
CA ALA A 497 7.56 7.32 21.42
C ALA A 497 7.24 8.73 21.95
N PRO A 498 8.24 9.51 22.36
CA PRO A 498 8.08 10.92 22.71
C PRO A 498 7.89 11.79 21.46
N ARG A 499 7.15 12.90 21.63
CA ARG A 499 6.99 13.96 20.63
C ARG A 499 6.94 15.32 21.32
N VAL A 500 7.60 16.31 20.70
CA VAL A 500 7.48 17.72 21.06
C VAL A 500 7.28 18.52 19.79
N ILE A 501 6.29 19.44 19.82
CA ILE A 501 5.99 20.35 18.73
C ILE A 501 5.92 21.77 19.25
N ILE A 502 6.41 22.73 18.49
CA ILE A 502 6.26 24.16 18.72
C ILE A 502 5.60 24.72 17.46
N ALA A 503 4.49 25.43 17.64
CA ALA A 503 3.78 26.16 16.60
C ALA A 503 3.78 27.66 16.95
N TYR A 504 4.11 28.49 15.95
CA TYR A 504 4.14 29.94 16.11
C TYR A 504 3.37 30.61 14.95
N GLU A 505 2.27 31.23 15.28
CA GLU A 505 1.48 32.03 14.36
C GLU A 505 2.13 33.42 14.19
N ALA A 506 2.94 33.54 13.13
CA ALA A 506 3.62 34.81 12.85
C ALA A 506 2.64 35.90 12.40
N THR A 507 1.60 35.52 11.68
CA THR A 507 0.42 36.31 11.28
C THR A 507 -0.80 35.40 11.26
N ASP A 508 -1.99 35.93 11.13
CA ASP A 508 -3.22 35.17 10.99
C ASP A 508 -3.25 34.22 9.76
N ASP A 509 -2.34 34.47 8.80
CA ASP A 509 -2.19 33.69 7.54
C ASP A 509 -0.93 32.82 7.53
N ILE A 510 0.02 32.95 8.45
CA ILE A 510 1.32 32.26 8.40
C ILE A 510 1.67 31.63 9.74
N THR A 511 1.79 30.32 9.75
CA THR A 511 2.22 29.54 10.91
C THR A 511 3.55 28.85 10.60
N PHE A 512 4.53 29.00 11.48
CA PHE A 512 5.76 28.22 11.52
C PHE A 512 5.63 27.11 12.55
N ASN A 513 6.19 25.95 12.24
CA ASN A 513 6.22 24.82 13.17
C ASN A 513 7.59 24.16 13.21
N ALA A 514 7.91 23.57 14.35
CA ALA A 514 9.08 22.71 14.52
C ALA A 514 8.72 21.52 15.40
N GLN A 515 9.20 20.33 15.05
CA GLN A 515 8.94 19.14 15.85
C GLN A 515 10.17 18.23 15.97
N ALA A 516 10.23 17.52 17.10
CA ALA A 516 11.06 16.35 17.29
C ALA A 516 10.15 15.20 17.72
N SER A 517 10.11 14.12 16.94
CA SER A 517 9.23 12.97 17.18
C SER A 517 9.97 11.66 16.98
N LYS A 518 9.67 10.66 17.82
CA LYS A 518 10.23 9.33 17.74
C LYS A 518 9.17 8.33 17.33
N GLY A 519 9.45 7.55 16.27
CA GLY A 519 8.70 6.36 15.89
C GLY A 519 9.50 5.10 16.18
N PHE A 520 8.80 3.98 16.17
CA PHE A 520 9.42 2.67 16.32
C PHE A 520 8.65 1.62 15.51
N ARG A 521 9.37 0.58 15.09
CA ARG A 521 8.83 -0.64 14.50
C ARG A 521 9.33 -1.81 15.33
N LEU A 522 8.43 -2.71 15.67
CA LEU A 522 8.73 -3.83 16.55
C LEU A 522 9.64 -4.84 15.84
N GLY A 523 10.50 -5.49 16.62
CA GLY A 523 11.30 -6.61 16.18
C GLY A 523 10.45 -7.84 15.86
N GLY A 524 11.07 -8.92 15.51
CA GLY A 524 10.39 -10.17 15.14
C GLY A 524 11.34 -11.36 15.13
N ILE A 525 10.86 -12.42 14.49
CA ILE A 525 11.56 -13.70 14.37
C ILE A 525 11.83 -13.96 12.89
N ASN A 526 13.06 -14.35 12.53
CA ASN A 526 13.42 -14.80 11.20
C ASN A 526 12.96 -16.24 10.94
N ASP A 527 12.63 -16.52 9.68
CA ASP A 527 12.47 -17.87 9.19
C ASP A 527 13.85 -18.55 9.03
N PRO A 528 13.96 -19.87 9.18
CA PRO A 528 15.22 -20.57 8.96
C PRO A 528 15.68 -20.48 7.49
N LEU A 529 16.99 -20.53 7.26
CA LEU A 529 17.53 -20.64 5.91
C LEU A 529 17.12 -21.98 5.28
N ASN A 530 16.86 -21.98 3.97
CA ASN A 530 16.68 -23.21 3.19
C ASN A 530 18.04 -23.88 2.94
N ARG A 531 18.64 -24.41 4.00
CA ARG A 531 19.99 -24.94 4.05
C ARG A 531 20.30 -25.95 2.94
N PRO A 532 19.37 -26.86 2.56
CA PRO A 532 19.62 -27.80 1.46
C PRO A 532 19.93 -27.14 0.11
N LEU A 533 19.55 -25.87 -0.09
CA LEU A 533 19.79 -25.11 -1.31
C LEU A 533 21.04 -24.25 -1.27
N CYS A 534 21.60 -24.03 -0.07
CA CYS A 534 22.75 -23.14 0.13
C CYS A 534 24.04 -23.71 -0.44
N THR A 535 24.81 -22.89 -1.17
CA THR A 535 26.24 -23.19 -1.33
C THR A 535 26.96 -23.06 0.01
N PRO A 536 28.10 -23.74 0.26
CA PRO A 536 28.87 -23.58 1.48
C PRO A 536 29.25 -22.11 1.77
N ALA A 537 29.53 -21.32 0.74
CA ALA A 537 29.91 -19.91 0.88
C ALA A 537 28.71 -19.06 1.31
N ASP A 538 27.55 -19.23 0.66
CA ASP A 538 26.34 -18.50 1.05
C ASP A 538 25.88 -18.91 2.44
N PHE A 539 25.91 -20.21 2.76
CA PHE A 539 25.58 -20.67 4.10
C PHE A 539 26.45 -20.00 5.16
N ALA A 540 27.77 -20.01 4.98
CA ALA A 540 28.70 -19.37 5.91
C ALA A 540 28.45 -17.87 6.08
N THR A 541 28.00 -17.19 5.00
CA THR A 541 27.70 -15.75 5.06
C THR A 541 26.39 -15.46 5.75
N PHE A 542 25.33 -16.22 5.43
CA PHE A 542 23.99 -15.88 5.87
C PHE A 542 23.55 -16.57 7.16
N ASP A 543 24.18 -17.69 7.56
CA ASP A 543 23.89 -18.37 8.82
C ASP A 543 24.15 -17.46 10.01
N ALA A 544 25.26 -16.71 9.99
CA ALA A 544 25.59 -15.74 11.03
C ALA A 544 24.67 -14.51 11.05
N LEU A 545 23.97 -14.21 9.94
CA LEU A 545 23.04 -13.08 9.82
C LEU A 545 21.59 -13.48 10.09
N SER A 546 21.27 -14.76 9.96
CA SER A 546 19.93 -15.31 10.22
C SER A 546 19.71 -15.57 11.71
N GLU A 547 20.10 -14.60 12.56
CA GLU A 547 19.74 -14.66 13.98
C GLU A 547 18.24 -14.96 14.12
N PRO A 548 17.86 -15.83 15.07
CA PRO A 548 16.46 -16.22 15.23
C PRO A 548 15.53 -15.04 15.45
N THR A 549 16.04 -13.94 16.05
CA THR A 549 15.27 -12.74 16.34
C THR A 549 16.02 -11.49 15.86
N PHE A 550 15.27 -10.49 15.41
CA PHE A 550 15.80 -9.16 15.11
C PHE A 550 15.14 -8.10 15.99
N GLY A 551 15.90 -7.05 16.31
CA GLY A 551 15.48 -6.03 17.28
C GLY A 551 14.61 -4.94 16.69
N ASN A 552 14.06 -4.10 17.58
CA ASN A 552 13.25 -2.93 17.21
C ASN A 552 14.04 -1.95 16.35
N GLU A 553 13.38 -1.42 15.32
CA GLU A 553 13.83 -0.26 14.56
C GLU A 553 13.29 1.02 15.20
N THR A 554 14.06 2.09 15.22
CA THR A 554 13.62 3.40 15.72
C THR A 554 14.03 4.52 14.79
N VAL A 555 13.19 5.54 14.70
CA VAL A 555 13.42 6.76 13.92
C VAL A 555 13.20 7.98 14.81
N TRP A 556 14.20 8.86 14.91
CA TRP A 556 14.01 10.21 15.35
C TRP A 556 13.86 11.14 14.15
N ASN A 557 12.77 11.87 14.08
CA ASN A 557 12.51 12.87 13.03
C ASN A 557 12.57 14.27 13.65
N TYR A 558 13.34 15.13 13.01
CA TYR A 558 13.41 16.56 13.28
C TYR A 558 12.87 17.28 12.07
N GLU A 559 11.85 18.11 12.24
CA GLU A 559 11.18 18.81 11.17
C GLU A 559 11.00 20.27 11.53
N ALA A 560 11.13 21.14 10.52
CA ALA A 560 10.69 22.51 10.57
C ALA A 560 9.85 22.83 9.32
N GLY A 561 8.74 23.51 9.51
CA GLY A 561 7.78 23.78 8.46
C GLY A 561 7.15 25.15 8.54
N MET A 562 6.46 25.49 7.47
CA MET A 562 5.65 26.68 7.34
C MET A 562 4.35 26.32 6.62
N LYS A 563 3.25 26.85 7.11
CA LYS A 563 1.95 26.83 6.43
C LYS A 563 1.47 28.25 6.25
N ALA A 564 0.93 28.55 5.07
CA ALA A 564 0.45 29.87 4.72
C ALA A 564 -0.87 29.83 3.97
N ARG A 565 -1.83 30.66 4.40
CA ARG A 565 -2.99 31.04 3.59
C ARG A 565 -2.57 32.14 2.60
N LEU A 566 -2.95 31.99 1.35
CA LEU A 566 -2.53 32.90 0.28
C LEU A 566 -3.75 33.64 -0.28
N GLY A 567 -3.57 34.95 -0.58
CA GLY A 567 -4.59 35.72 -1.29
C GLY A 567 -5.93 35.83 -0.56
N GLY A 568 -5.95 35.90 0.79
CA GLY A 568 -7.17 35.98 1.57
C GLY A 568 -8.05 34.73 1.50
N GLY A 569 -7.43 33.54 1.45
CA GLY A 569 -8.14 32.24 1.34
C GLY A 569 -8.21 31.68 -0.10
N ALA A 570 -7.67 32.38 -1.09
CA ALA A 570 -7.64 31.89 -2.47
C ALA A 570 -6.69 30.71 -2.68
N GLY A 571 -5.80 30.42 -1.72
CA GLY A 571 -4.88 29.29 -1.82
C GLY A 571 -4.12 28.98 -0.54
N SER A 572 -3.28 27.96 -0.61
CA SER A 572 -2.43 27.51 0.49
C SER A 572 -1.04 27.13 0.00
N LEU A 573 -0.06 27.27 0.90
CA LEU A 573 1.30 26.79 0.72
C LEU A 573 1.75 26.07 2.00
N THR A 574 2.21 24.84 1.87
CA THR A 574 2.83 24.07 2.95
C THR A 574 4.25 23.69 2.53
N LEU A 575 5.20 23.99 3.39
CA LEU A 575 6.62 23.63 3.24
C LEU A 575 7.10 22.92 4.49
N ALA A 576 7.82 21.81 4.36
CA ALA A 576 8.45 21.14 5.48
C ALA A 576 9.82 20.61 5.08
N GLY A 577 10.86 20.94 5.84
CA GLY A 577 12.18 20.32 5.78
C GLY A 577 12.35 19.33 6.92
N PHE A 578 12.97 18.18 6.67
CA PHE A 578 13.10 17.12 7.67
C PHE A 578 14.47 16.44 7.66
N TYR A 579 14.83 15.90 8.82
CA TYR A 579 15.97 15.02 9.04
C TYR A 579 15.51 13.84 9.90
N ALA A 580 15.57 12.62 9.37
CA ALA A 580 15.26 11.38 10.07
C ALA A 580 16.54 10.58 10.35
N ASP A 581 16.84 10.32 11.63
CA ASP A 581 17.91 9.44 12.11
C ASP A 581 17.34 8.08 12.42
N ILE A 582 17.75 7.06 11.65
CA ILE A 582 17.20 5.70 11.71
C ILE A 582 18.24 4.81 12.38
N LYS A 583 17.82 4.07 13.42
CA LYS A 583 18.66 3.09 14.11
C LYS A 583 18.05 1.70 13.99
N ASN A 584 18.92 0.70 13.80
CA ASN A 584 18.55 -0.70 13.65
C ASN A 584 17.53 -0.91 12.52
N LEU A 585 17.73 -0.25 11.37
CA LEU A 585 16.84 -0.42 10.21
C LEU A 585 16.66 -1.92 9.92
N GLN A 586 15.42 -2.38 9.92
CA GLN A 586 15.11 -3.76 9.54
C GLN A 586 15.10 -3.85 8.02
N ALA A 587 16.18 -4.34 7.43
CA ALA A 587 16.32 -4.53 6.00
C ALA A 587 16.12 -6.00 5.62
N THR A 588 15.26 -6.25 4.64
CA THR A 588 15.08 -7.58 4.05
C THR A 588 16.09 -7.80 2.94
N ILE A 589 16.87 -8.87 3.01
CA ILE A 589 17.87 -9.27 2.02
C ILE A 589 17.64 -10.70 1.51
N ASP A 590 18.05 -10.95 0.27
CA ASP A 590 18.04 -12.28 -0.31
C ASP A 590 19.30 -13.05 0.13
N ALA A 591 19.13 -14.26 0.66
CA ALA A 591 20.23 -15.11 1.12
C ALA A 591 20.86 -15.96 -0.03
N GLY A 592 21.13 -15.35 -1.16
CA GLY A 592 21.88 -15.93 -2.28
C GLY A 592 21.27 -17.23 -2.80
N SER A 593 22.09 -18.30 -2.86
CA SER A 593 21.66 -19.62 -3.34
C SER A 593 20.66 -20.31 -2.41
N CYS A 594 20.58 -19.90 -1.13
CA CYS A 594 19.64 -20.46 -0.17
C CYS A 594 18.17 -20.25 -0.53
N SER A 595 17.87 -19.34 -1.47
CA SER A 595 16.50 -18.99 -1.86
C SER A 595 15.61 -18.55 -0.68
N SER A 596 16.23 -18.09 0.39
CA SER A 596 15.61 -17.57 1.62
C SER A 596 15.71 -16.06 1.65
N ARG A 597 14.90 -15.42 2.46
CA ARG A 597 15.00 -14.02 2.83
C ARG A 597 15.24 -13.89 4.31
N VAL A 598 16.11 -12.95 4.68
CA VAL A 598 16.51 -12.71 6.07
C VAL A 598 16.30 -11.23 6.38
N ILE A 599 15.74 -10.94 7.54
CA ILE A 599 15.66 -9.58 8.06
C ILE A 599 16.89 -9.34 8.94
N VAL A 600 17.62 -8.28 8.63
CA VAL A 600 18.85 -7.88 9.32
C VAL A 600 18.69 -6.47 9.86
N ASN A 601 19.10 -6.24 11.10
CA ASN A 601 19.19 -4.88 11.65
C ASN A 601 20.43 -4.17 11.14
N VAL A 602 20.26 -3.18 10.26
CA VAL A 602 21.32 -2.29 9.84
C VAL A 602 21.50 -1.21 10.90
N PRO A 603 22.70 -1.01 11.49
CA PRO A 603 22.87 -0.16 12.67
C PRO A 603 22.38 1.27 12.49
N LYS A 604 22.66 1.88 11.31
CA LYS A 604 22.32 3.28 11.04
C LYS A 604 21.92 3.52 9.59
N ALA A 605 20.86 4.30 9.43
CA ALA A 605 20.44 4.91 8.18
C ALA A 605 19.92 6.32 8.43
N LYS A 606 19.69 7.09 7.37
CA LYS A 606 19.08 8.43 7.48
C LYS A 606 18.21 8.71 6.28
N SER A 607 17.23 9.62 6.46
CA SER A 607 16.51 10.27 5.38
C SER A 607 16.51 11.78 5.61
N VAL A 608 16.86 12.56 4.59
CA VAL A 608 16.90 14.02 4.63
C VAL A 608 16.19 14.55 3.41
N GLY A 609 15.34 15.55 3.60
CA GLY A 609 14.62 16.07 2.47
C GLY A 609 13.69 17.23 2.78
N PHE A 610 12.83 17.51 1.82
CA PHE A 610 11.75 18.48 1.97
C PHE A 610 10.50 18.01 1.24
N ASP A 611 9.35 18.47 1.74
CA ASP A 611 8.04 18.36 1.11
C ASP A 611 7.48 19.76 0.89
N ALA A 612 6.84 19.98 -0.27
CA ALA A 612 6.18 21.22 -0.63
C ALA A 612 4.83 20.91 -1.28
N GLU A 613 3.79 21.62 -0.85
CA GLU A 613 2.45 21.54 -1.42
C GLU A 613 1.91 22.97 -1.61
N PHE A 614 1.34 23.19 -2.77
CA PHE A 614 0.77 24.47 -3.20
C PHE A 614 -0.56 24.23 -3.87
N ALA A 615 -1.56 25.03 -3.50
CA ALA A 615 -2.85 25.10 -4.19
C ALA A 615 -3.26 26.56 -4.28
N TYR A 616 -3.77 26.99 -5.44
CA TYR A 616 -4.18 28.37 -5.62
C TYR A 616 -5.25 28.52 -6.70
N ARG A 617 -6.30 29.27 -6.41
CA ARG A 617 -7.32 29.69 -7.38
C ARG A 617 -6.82 30.95 -8.09
N LEU A 618 -6.37 30.80 -9.33
CA LEU A 618 -5.86 31.90 -10.15
C LEU A 618 -6.97 32.89 -10.58
N SER A 619 -8.18 32.39 -10.76
CA SER A 619 -9.40 33.13 -11.07
C SER A 619 -10.63 32.29 -10.77
N ASP A 620 -11.83 32.82 -10.97
CA ASP A 620 -13.08 32.05 -10.79
C ASP A 620 -13.16 30.81 -11.70
N ASN A 621 -12.39 30.79 -12.77
CA ASN A 621 -12.39 29.69 -13.74
C ASN A 621 -11.16 28.78 -13.65
N PHE A 622 -10.06 29.21 -13.06
CA PHE A 622 -8.80 28.48 -13.06
C PHE A 622 -8.29 28.21 -11.65
N ASP A 623 -7.98 26.94 -11.39
CA ASP A 623 -7.24 26.51 -10.22
C ASP A 623 -5.97 25.77 -10.62
N VAL A 624 -4.95 25.84 -9.78
CA VAL A 624 -3.69 25.12 -9.94
C VAL A 624 -3.29 24.47 -8.62
N ALA A 625 -2.70 23.29 -8.70
CA ALA A 625 -2.05 22.68 -7.54
C ALA A 625 -0.74 22.02 -7.95
N ALA A 626 0.20 22.03 -7.02
CA ALA A 626 1.50 21.39 -7.21
C ALA A 626 1.95 20.70 -5.91
N SER A 627 2.59 19.57 -6.05
CA SER A 627 3.32 18.94 -4.95
C SER A 627 4.73 18.56 -5.40
N ALA A 628 5.70 18.65 -4.48
CA ALA A 628 7.08 18.26 -4.74
C ALA A 628 7.70 17.67 -3.48
N SER A 629 8.49 16.62 -3.64
CA SER A 629 9.31 16.07 -2.56
C SER A 629 10.70 15.70 -3.03
N TYR A 630 11.66 15.89 -2.17
CA TYR A 630 13.03 15.42 -2.32
C TYR A 630 13.43 14.61 -1.09
N ASN A 631 13.93 13.38 -1.31
CA ASN A 631 14.30 12.44 -0.25
C ASN A 631 15.68 11.83 -0.54
N ASP A 632 16.71 12.16 0.25
CA ASP A 632 17.99 11.47 0.25
C ASP A 632 18.03 10.47 1.41
N ALA A 633 17.41 9.31 1.19
CA ALA A 633 17.33 8.21 2.15
C ALA A 633 18.42 7.18 1.85
N LYS A 634 19.31 6.90 2.83
CA LYS A 634 20.45 6.02 2.64
C LYS A 634 21.00 5.42 3.93
N LEU A 635 21.70 4.30 3.79
CA LEU A 635 22.50 3.71 4.85
C LEU A 635 23.63 4.64 5.26
N THR A 636 23.98 4.68 6.54
CA THR A 636 25.13 5.39 7.12
C THR A 636 26.03 4.46 7.93
N SER A 637 25.84 3.16 7.75
CA SER A 637 26.69 2.09 8.23
C SER A 637 26.59 0.91 7.30
N SER A 638 27.62 0.06 7.27
CA SER A 638 27.63 -1.20 6.51
C SER A 638 27.38 -2.38 7.43
N VAL A 639 26.77 -3.45 6.87
CA VAL A 639 26.82 -4.81 7.43
C VAL A 639 27.78 -5.61 6.57
N VAL A 640 28.80 -6.20 7.19
CA VAL A 640 29.91 -6.82 6.47
C VAL A 640 30.06 -8.32 6.82
N ASP A 641 30.60 -9.09 5.90
CA ASP A 641 31.00 -10.48 6.14
C ASP A 641 32.31 -10.57 6.98
N ALA A 642 32.75 -11.78 7.22
CA ALA A 642 33.98 -12.04 7.97
C ALA A 642 35.26 -11.49 7.28
N ALA A 643 35.21 -11.21 5.99
CA ALA A 643 36.28 -10.60 5.23
C ALA A 643 36.23 -9.05 5.20
N GLY A 644 35.17 -8.44 5.78
CA GLY A 644 34.94 -7.01 5.80
C GLY A 644 34.25 -6.46 4.54
N ALA A 645 33.72 -7.33 3.66
CA ALA A 645 32.99 -6.90 2.47
C ALA A 645 31.50 -6.68 2.81
N PRO A 646 30.85 -5.63 2.26
CA PRO A 646 29.43 -5.41 2.46
C PRO A 646 28.60 -6.58 1.92
N ILE A 647 27.58 -7.01 2.68
CA ILE A 647 26.70 -8.13 2.32
C ILE A 647 25.48 -7.58 1.63
N GLN A 648 25.16 -8.11 0.43
CA GLN A 648 23.93 -7.84 -0.32
C GLN A 648 23.58 -6.35 -0.42
N GLY A 649 24.58 -5.51 -0.71
CA GLY A 649 24.41 -4.07 -0.85
C GLY A 649 24.20 -3.30 0.47
N LEU A 650 24.34 -3.94 1.63
CA LEU A 650 24.26 -3.27 2.94
C LEU A 650 25.54 -2.44 3.22
N ALA A 651 25.82 -1.50 2.32
CA ALA A 651 27.00 -0.62 2.34
C ALA A 651 26.61 0.81 2.71
N ASP A 652 27.49 1.50 3.48
CA ASP A 652 27.37 2.93 3.73
C ASP A 652 27.24 3.71 2.41
N GLY A 653 26.29 4.64 2.35
CA GLY A 653 25.99 5.44 1.17
C GLY A 653 24.94 4.85 0.23
N ASN A 654 24.62 3.56 0.31
CA ASN A 654 23.58 2.97 -0.51
C ASN A 654 22.18 3.47 -0.11
N ARG A 655 21.38 3.78 -1.13
CA ARG A 655 20.02 4.31 -0.98
C ARG A 655 19.07 3.26 -0.42
N LEU A 656 18.09 3.71 0.37
CA LEU A 656 16.97 2.88 0.73
C LEU A 656 16.12 2.57 -0.53
N PRO A 657 15.58 1.35 -0.64
CA PRO A 657 14.92 0.88 -1.86
C PRO A 657 13.52 1.46 -2.02
N THR A 658 12.95 1.30 -3.21
CA THR A 658 11.58 1.62 -3.63
C THR A 658 11.21 3.11 -3.67
N VAL A 659 12.06 3.99 -3.17
CA VAL A 659 11.76 5.42 -3.05
C VAL A 659 12.56 6.26 -4.05
N PRO A 660 11.88 7.12 -4.84
CA PRO A 660 12.57 8.08 -5.71
C PRO A 660 13.20 9.20 -4.89
N LYS A 661 14.35 9.75 -5.36
CA LYS A 661 14.90 10.97 -4.76
C LYS A 661 14.04 12.18 -4.97
N PHE A 662 13.35 12.25 -6.10
CA PHE A 662 12.54 13.39 -6.48
C PHE A 662 11.21 12.91 -7.06
N GLN A 663 10.13 13.54 -6.63
CA GLN A 663 8.77 13.29 -7.08
C GLN A 663 8.01 14.61 -7.13
N THR A 664 7.25 14.84 -8.20
CA THR A 664 6.40 16.02 -8.33
C THR A 664 5.08 15.67 -8.97
N SER A 665 4.05 16.47 -8.64
CA SER A 665 2.77 16.48 -9.30
C SER A 665 2.36 17.92 -9.58
N PHE A 666 1.70 18.13 -10.69
CA PHE A 666 1.13 19.41 -11.09
C PHE A 666 -0.25 19.18 -11.67
N SER A 667 -1.24 19.97 -11.28
CA SER A 667 -2.59 19.92 -11.83
C SER A 667 -3.10 21.32 -12.17
N VAL A 668 -3.87 21.39 -13.25
CA VAL A 668 -4.59 22.60 -13.69
C VAL A 668 -6.04 22.22 -13.90
N GLY A 669 -6.94 22.91 -13.19
CA GLY A 669 -8.37 22.84 -13.38
C GLY A 669 -8.87 24.09 -14.11
N TYR A 670 -9.84 23.87 -14.99
CA TYR A 670 -10.63 24.91 -15.64
C TYR A 670 -12.09 24.58 -15.54
N THR A 671 -12.89 25.48 -15.03
CA THR A 671 -14.35 25.35 -14.95
C THR A 671 -15.01 26.61 -15.47
N ARG A 672 -16.04 26.45 -16.30
CA ARG A 672 -16.81 27.58 -16.86
C ARG A 672 -18.28 27.21 -17.00
N GLU A 673 -19.14 28.08 -16.56
CA GLU A 673 -20.56 28.00 -16.87
C GLU A 673 -20.79 28.19 -18.38
N VAL A 674 -21.38 27.19 -19.04
CA VAL A 674 -21.67 27.16 -20.47
C VAL A 674 -23.17 27.37 -20.77
N SER A 675 -24.01 27.11 -19.78
CA SER A 675 -25.46 27.36 -19.78
C SER A 675 -25.90 27.52 -18.31
N PRO A 676 -27.01 28.23 -18.02
CA PRO A 676 -27.47 28.39 -16.66
C PRO A 676 -27.55 27.06 -15.90
N GLY A 677 -26.79 26.92 -14.82
CA GLY A 677 -26.70 25.72 -14.00
C GLY A 677 -25.94 24.56 -14.65
N ILE A 678 -25.18 24.78 -15.72
CA ILE A 678 -24.33 23.76 -16.34
C ILE A 678 -22.90 24.31 -16.52
N ASP A 679 -21.96 23.68 -15.83
CA ASP A 679 -20.53 23.93 -15.95
C ASP A 679 -19.86 22.93 -16.91
N ALA A 680 -19.01 23.43 -17.79
CA ALA A 680 -18.00 22.61 -18.44
C ALA A 680 -16.69 22.69 -17.67
N PHE A 681 -15.99 21.56 -17.55
CA PHE A 681 -14.71 21.51 -16.85
C PHE A 681 -13.65 20.71 -17.61
N ALA A 682 -12.40 21.04 -17.32
CA ALA A 682 -11.23 20.35 -17.83
C ALA A 682 -10.17 20.25 -16.71
N ASN A 683 -9.63 19.07 -16.48
CA ASN A 683 -8.54 18.86 -15.53
C ASN A 683 -7.38 18.15 -16.24
N LEU A 684 -6.19 18.73 -16.12
CA LEU A 684 -4.92 18.14 -16.57
C LEU A 684 -4.05 17.89 -15.35
N THR A 685 -3.57 16.67 -15.18
CA THR A 685 -2.61 16.32 -14.12
C THR A 685 -1.36 15.74 -14.77
N ALA A 686 -0.19 16.21 -14.36
CA ALA A 686 1.11 15.70 -14.78
C ALA A 686 1.91 15.29 -13.54
N GLN A 687 2.52 14.11 -13.57
CA GLN A 687 3.24 13.54 -12.45
C GLN A 687 4.60 13.04 -12.93
N HIS A 688 5.65 13.30 -12.14
CA HIS A 688 6.99 12.77 -12.36
C HIS A 688 7.45 11.97 -11.15
N VAL A 689 7.94 10.76 -11.40
CA VAL A 689 8.55 9.88 -10.39
C VAL A 689 9.99 9.61 -10.80
N GLY A 690 10.94 9.96 -9.93
CA GLY A 690 12.36 9.82 -10.19
C GLY A 690 12.86 8.38 -10.15
N LYS A 691 14.13 8.19 -10.52
CA LYS A 691 14.82 6.90 -10.49
C LYS A 691 14.90 6.30 -9.10
N ARG A 692 14.80 4.96 -9.02
CA ARG A 692 14.85 4.20 -7.76
C ARG A 692 15.42 2.81 -7.95
N PHE A 693 15.67 2.09 -6.86
CA PHE A 693 16.04 0.68 -6.85
C PHE A 693 14.96 -0.12 -6.14
N THR A 694 14.77 -1.38 -6.52
CA THR A 694 13.81 -2.27 -5.87
C THR A 694 14.36 -2.85 -4.57
N GLN A 695 15.67 -3.18 -4.56
CA GLN A 695 16.37 -3.73 -3.40
C GLN A 695 17.69 -2.97 -3.16
N ILE A 696 18.20 -3.00 -1.93
CA ILE A 696 19.49 -2.40 -1.60
C ILE A 696 20.62 -3.07 -2.40
N SER A 697 20.56 -4.39 -2.56
CA SER A 697 21.55 -5.19 -3.32
C SER A 697 21.64 -4.83 -4.80
N ASP A 698 20.66 -4.12 -5.36
CA ASP A 698 20.69 -3.68 -6.76
C ASP A 698 21.78 -2.64 -7.03
N GLN A 699 22.33 -2.04 -5.98
CA GLN A 699 23.36 -1.02 -6.05
C GLN A 699 24.79 -1.58 -6.00
N GLU A 700 24.99 -2.87 -5.63
CA GLU A 700 26.32 -3.51 -5.65
C GLU A 700 26.94 -3.54 -7.03
N SER A 701 26.10 -3.89 -8.01
CA SER A 701 26.49 -3.84 -9.41
C SER A 701 25.27 -3.51 -10.26
N ASN A 702 25.34 -2.42 -11.00
CA ASN A 702 24.31 -1.95 -11.91
C ASN A 702 24.98 -1.37 -13.19
N PRO A 703 24.85 -2.02 -14.37
CA PRO A 703 24.13 -3.29 -14.60
C PRO A 703 24.81 -4.50 -13.96
N ARG A 704 24.00 -5.52 -13.62
CA ARG A 704 24.50 -6.79 -13.05
C ARG A 704 24.64 -7.85 -14.13
N THR A 705 25.81 -8.51 -14.17
CA THR A 705 26.02 -9.71 -14.99
C THR A 705 25.60 -10.93 -14.19
N VAL A 706 24.63 -11.68 -14.70
CA VAL A 706 24.10 -12.88 -14.07
C VAL A 706 24.55 -14.11 -14.87
N PRO A 707 25.33 -15.05 -14.29
CA PRO A 707 25.64 -16.32 -14.96
C PRO A 707 24.38 -17.18 -15.03
N LEU A 708 24.13 -17.77 -16.20
CA LEU A 708 22.99 -18.62 -16.45
C LEU A 708 23.31 -20.08 -16.13
N PHE A 709 22.27 -20.89 -15.95
CA PHE A 709 22.42 -22.31 -15.68
C PHE A 709 22.70 -23.11 -16.97
N PRO A 710 23.87 -23.71 -17.13
CA PRO A 710 24.21 -24.44 -18.37
C PRO A 710 23.38 -25.73 -18.57
N ASN A 711 22.77 -26.23 -17.50
CA ASN A 711 22.01 -27.48 -17.52
C ASN A 711 20.56 -27.30 -18.00
N ILE A 712 20.10 -26.06 -18.11
CA ILE A 712 18.71 -25.77 -18.51
C ILE A 712 18.72 -25.27 -19.95
N GLY A 713 18.19 -26.11 -20.85
CA GLY A 713 17.94 -25.73 -22.21
C GLY A 713 19.16 -25.79 -23.12
N ALA A 714 18.91 -25.59 -24.40
CA ALA A 714 19.93 -25.48 -25.48
C ALA A 714 20.34 -24.02 -25.70
N GLY A 715 20.44 -23.24 -24.62
CA GLY A 715 20.77 -21.84 -24.68
C GLY A 715 22.14 -21.55 -25.25
N THR A 716 22.31 -20.40 -25.86
CA THR A 716 23.56 -19.92 -26.45
C THR A 716 24.31 -18.94 -25.56
N ALA A 717 23.61 -18.32 -24.58
CA ALA A 717 24.19 -17.37 -23.67
C ALA A 717 24.65 -18.06 -22.36
N SER A 718 25.87 -17.75 -21.92
CA SER A 718 26.40 -18.18 -20.61
C SER A 718 26.10 -17.18 -19.50
N SER A 719 25.76 -15.95 -19.85
CA SER A 719 25.39 -14.90 -18.93
C SER A 719 24.51 -13.86 -19.62
N LEU A 720 23.73 -13.13 -18.84
CA LEU A 720 22.98 -11.95 -19.28
C LEU A 720 23.31 -10.77 -18.38
N VAL A 721 23.10 -9.57 -18.92
CA VAL A 721 23.34 -8.30 -18.22
C VAL A 721 22.02 -7.58 -18.03
N PHE A 722 21.69 -7.30 -16.76
CA PHE A 722 20.41 -6.67 -16.38
C PHE A 722 20.64 -5.30 -15.74
N PRO A 723 19.98 -4.22 -16.23
CA PRO A 723 19.94 -2.95 -15.51
C PRO A 723 19.03 -3.10 -14.30
N LEU A 724 19.47 -2.61 -13.12
CA LEU A 724 18.73 -2.76 -11.86
C LEU A 724 18.23 -1.42 -11.29
N GLU A 725 18.69 -0.28 -11.83
CA GLU A 725 18.10 1.03 -11.54
C GLU A 725 16.83 1.19 -12.38
N LEU A 726 15.69 1.35 -11.71
CA LEU A 726 14.43 1.67 -12.36
C LEU A 726 14.48 3.10 -12.91
N PRO A 727 14.17 3.34 -14.19
CA PRO A 727 14.16 4.68 -14.77
C PRO A 727 13.09 5.57 -14.13
N SER A 728 13.25 6.88 -14.29
CA SER A 728 12.17 7.83 -14.02
C SER A 728 11.08 7.72 -15.08
N TYR A 729 9.87 8.12 -14.71
CA TYR A 729 8.73 8.14 -15.63
C TYR A 729 7.79 9.30 -15.36
N GLU A 730 6.97 9.65 -16.36
CA GLU A 730 5.94 10.68 -16.29
C GLU A 730 4.58 10.11 -16.64
N ILE A 731 3.55 10.45 -15.85
CA ILE A 731 2.15 10.12 -16.15
C ILE A 731 1.39 11.42 -16.32
N ILE A 732 0.64 11.52 -17.43
CA ILE A 732 -0.22 12.67 -17.74
C ILE A 732 -1.65 12.15 -17.88
N ASN A 733 -2.58 12.74 -17.12
CA ASN A 733 -4.00 12.41 -17.18
C ASN A 733 -4.80 13.65 -17.61
N LEU A 734 -5.83 13.44 -18.41
CA LEU A 734 -6.77 14.46 -18.86
C LEU A 734 -8.20 14.00 -18.60
N ARG A 735 -9.00 14.86 -17.97
CA ARG A 735 -10.43 14.66 -17.73
C ARG A 735 -11.19 15.88 -18.23
N LEU A 736 -12.23 15.66 -19.04
CA LEU A 736 -13.09 16.70 -19.62
C LEU A 736 -14.54 16.33 -19.31
N GLY A 737 -15.37 17.28 -18.95
CA GLY A 737 -16.75 16.95 -18.65
C GLY A 737 -17.67 18.15 -18.56
N VAL A 738 -18.90 17.82 -18.27
CA VAL A 738 -19.97 18.76 -17.94
C VAL A 738 -20.65 18.30 -16.67
N ARG A 739 -21.07 19.26 -15.84
CA ARG A 739 -21.83 18.97 -14.61
C ARG A 739 -22.97 19.94 -14.46
N GLY A 740 -24.09 19.43 -14.01
CA GLY A 740 -25.23 20.18 -13.54
C GLY A 740 -25.29 20.18 -12.02
N GLU A 741 -26.41 20.56 -11.46
CA GLU A 741 -26.63 20.65 -10.02
C GLU A 741 -26.49 19.27 -9.34
N ASP A 742 -27.03 18.21 -9.96
CA ASP A 742 -27.14 16.88 -9.38
C ASP A 742 -26.56 15.77 -10.29
N TRP A 743 -25.78 16.11 -11.33
CA TRP A 743 -25.17 15.14 -12.23
C TRP A 743 -23.83 15.61 -12.78
N GLU A 744 -22.99 14.68 -13.13
CA GLU A 744 -21.73 14.88 -13.84
C GLU A 744 -21.58 13.83 -14.95
N ALA A 745 -21.11 14.26 -16.12
CA ALA A 745 -20.67 13.38 -17.19
C ALA A 745 -19.27 13.79 -17.65
N ALA A 746 -18.32 12.85 -17.62
CA ALA A 746 -16.93 13.12 -17.95
C ALA A 746 -16.36 12.06 -18.87
N ALA A 747 -15.49 12.48 -19.79
CA ALA A 747 -14.58 11.61 -20.51
C ALA A 747 -13.15 11.81 -19.99
N PHE A 748 -12.35 10.75 -19.95
CA PHE A 748 -10.99 10.83 -19.47
C PHE A 748 -10.02 10.01 -20.32
N VAL A 749 -8.75 10.44 -20.28
CA VAL A 749 -7.62 9.68 -20.78
C VAL A 749 -6.57 9.65 -19.68
N ASN A 750 -6.38 8.48 -19.07
CA ASN A 750 -5.29 8.26 -18.14
C ASN A 750 -4.04 7.78 -18.91
N ASN A 751 -2.86 8.18 -18.42
CA ASN A 751 -1.59 7.88 -19.07
C ASN A 751 -1.57 8.31 -20.56
N LEU A 752 -1.83 9.59 -20.82
CA LEU A 752 -1.91 10.15 -22.17
C LEU A 752 -0.65 9.89 -23.02
N GLY A 753 0.53 9.79 -22.38
CA GLY A 753 1.81 9.45 -23.00
C GLY A 753 1.96 8.00 -23.40
N ASP A 754 1.09 7.10 -22.95
CA ASP A 754 1.24 5.64 -23.06
C ASP A 754 2.55 5.14 -22.42
N GLU A 755 2.93 5.76 -21.29
CA GLU A 755 4.16 5.41 -20.56
C GLU A 755 4.08 3.97 -20.02
N ARG A 756 5.17 3.23 -20.14
CA ARG A 756 5.35 1.85 -19.66
C ARG A 756 6.37 1.88 -18.53
N ALA A 757 5.94 2.33 -17.36
CA ALA A 757 6.80 2.50 -16.22
C ALA A 757 7.23 1.16 -15.63
N TRP A 758 8.47 1.04 -15.24
CA TRP A 758 8.99 -0.05 -14.42
C TRP A 758 8.79 0.30 -12.96
N LEU A 759 7.76 -0.29 -12.33
CA LEU A 759 7.37 0.06 -10.96
C LEU A 759 8.23 -0.64 -9.92
N SER A 760 8.51 -1.94 -10.14
CA SER A 760 9.43 -2.73 -9.30
C SER A 760 9.98 -3.90 -10.12
N ILE A 761 11.17 -4.39 -9.75
CA ILE A 761 11.75 -5.59 -10.36
C ILE A 761 11.11 -6.81 -9.71
N ASP A 762 10.50 -7.65 -10.53
CA ASP A 762 10.10 -9.00 -10.16
C ASP A 762 11.22 -9.97 -10.52
N ARG A 763 11.77 -10.65 -9.53
CA ARG A 763 12.91 -11.55 -9.69
C ARG A 763 12.73 -12.83 -8.92
N GLU A 764 13.32 -13.87 -9.44
CA GLU A 764 13.46 -15.14 -8.73
C GLU A 764 14.89 -15.62 -8.76
N ARG A 765 15.35 -16.13 -7.60
CA ARG A 765 16.66 -16.72 -7.42
C ARG A 765 17.82 -15.84 -7.90
N GLY A 766 17.86 -14.61 -7.44
CA GLY A 766 18.90 -13.65 -7.80
C GLY A 766 18.96 -13.32 -9.29
N LEU A 767 17.81 -13.27 -9.98
CA LEU A 767 17.63 -13.04 -11.42
C LEU A 767 17.95 -14.25 -12.33
N ARG A 768 18.42 -15.37 -11.79
CA ARG A 768 18.79 -16.54 -12.60
C ARG A 768 17.59 -17.29 -13.14
N ALA A 769 16.47 -17.30 -12.41
CA ALA A 769 15.24 -17.96 -12.83
C ALA A 769 14.36 -17.03 -13.65
N ARG A 770 14.17 -15.81 -13.17
CA ARG A 770 13.33 -14.80 -13.82
C ARG A 770 13.84 -13.38 -13.54
N TYR A 771 13.67 -12.51 -14.52
CA TYR A 771 13.83 -11.07 -14.45
C TYR A 771 12.70 -10.40 -15.22
N GLY A 772 11.87 -9.70 -14.51
CA GLY A 772 10.71 -8.97 -15.04
C GLY A 772 10.44 -7.70 -14.24
N PHE A 773 9.34 -7.03 -14.57
CA PHE A 773 8.91 -5.80 -13.93
C PHE A 773 7.42 -5.82 -13.67
N GLN A 774 7.02 -5.26 -12.56
CA GLN A 774 5.66 -4.78 -12.40
C GLN A 774 5.51 -3.47 -13.21
N THR A 775 4.42 -3.31 -13.92
CA THR A 775 4.17 -2.15 -14.78
C THR A 775 2.79 -1.54 -14.53
N ASN A 776 2.64 -0.25 -14.85
CA ASN A 776 1.36 0.44 -14.80
C ASN A 776 0.48 0.08 -16.01
N ALA A 777 -0.81 0.37 -15.89
CA ALA A 777 -1.73 0.26 -17.02
C ALA A 777 -1.30 1.17 -18.19
N PRO A 778 -1.40 0.69 -19.44
CA PRO A 778 -1.28 1.50 -20.65
C PRO A 778 -2.23 2.68 -20.67
N ARG A 779 -2.17 3.49 -21.74
CA ARG A 779 -3.15 4.54 -21.98
C ARG A 779 -4.57 3.97 -21.89
N THR A 780 -5.39 4.59 -21.03
CA THR A 780 -6.76 4.15 -20.76
C THR A 780 -7.72 5.26 -21.08
N TYR A 781 -8.71 4.98 -21.92
CA TYR A 781 -9.80 5.88 -22.27
C TYR A 781 -11.04 5.48 -21.49
N GLY A 782 -11.82 6.44 -21.03
CA GLY A 782 -13.06 6.10 -20.34
C GLY A 782 -14.06 7.24 -20.29
N VAL A 783 -15.25 6.86 -19.85
CA VAL A 783 -16.36 7.78 -19.56
C VAL A 783 -16.94 7.43 -18.21
N THR A 784 -17.30 8.47 -17.44
CA THR A 784 -17.96 8.34 -16.14
C THR A 784 -19.23 9.15 -16.15
N ILE A 785 -20.29 8.60 -15.61
CA ILE A 785 -21.55 9.31 -15.33
C ILE A 785 -21.83 9.17 -13.86
N ARG A 786 -22.14 10.28 -13.19
CA ARG A 786 -22.52 10.35 -11.78
C ARG A 786 -23.82 11.12 -11.63
N LYS A 787 -24.67 10.63 -10.74
CA LYS A 787 -25.94 11.27 -10.37
C LYS A 787 -26.04 11.32 -8.85
N SER A 788 -26.39 12.49 -8.32
CA SER A 788 -26.69 12.71 -6.89
C SER A 788 -28.16 13.03 -6.69
N TYR A 789 -28.72 12.75 -5.52
CA TYR A 789 -30.12 12.93 -5.16
C TYR A 789 -30.24 13.53 -3.76
#